data_418270f5e218b298ab0934ec2b299fc3
#
_entry.id   418270f5e218b298ab0934ec2b299fc3
#
_cell.length_a   1.000
_cell.length_b   1.000
_cell.length_c   1.000
_cell.angle_alpha   90.00
_cell.angle_beta   90.00
_cell.angle_gamma   90.00
#
_symmetry.space_group_name_H-M   'P 1'
#
loop_
_entity.id
_entity.type
_entity.pdbx_description
1 polymer ?
#
loop_
_entity_poly.entity_id
_entity_poly.type
_entity_poly.pdbx_seq_one_letter_code
_entity_poly.pdbx_strand_id
1 'polypeptide(L)'
;GELAGACPAGCQCQDSKTILCAARRGQTVPQGLPPTTLSLYVFENGITTLSEDSFAGLPALQLLDLSQNKITSIQRNIFQPLTELVNLDLSSNQLQEITNETFHGLRLLERLYLQRNRIQHIHAAAFDTLENLLELKLQNNQLKAVPPLNLPNLLLLDISWNKIPAIAPGAFHAVNIESLKIAGLGLTSLNEELFQVQNNLHELDVSDNLLERVPAVLRRLGSLTRLSLAGNARISQLPAEDFQSLHNLQELDISNLNINTIPRDFSGFFPRLRAVTAAGNPFNCICPMSWLVQWVNASGLVLRRPEETRCHFPPKNSGKLLHHLQYTDFGCPTTTPTPTTPXXXXXXXXXXXLPLPTPLPSTHRPPPPPSTAAPTLRAKDPQGSSTLVPFSGAPAPSTPPAPICPPRTCLNGGTCHLGAQNLLECLCPAGFAGVYCEAEEKGTTPAPGTPALPPGRRVSIAQVGSTSLKVDLHNYIQSKAQLKGIRLSYRNLSGPDKRPVMLRLPASLSEYTVRALKPNCTYRVCIGALGEVPKEEHCAEAQTLPLSLQQHSPVTQSQDPNLALILVPALAAALLLVVVVTATMYYCRHRRAKAHAGAGVDTGPLELEGVKACLENGDLSSHGCKVPEAAMLSAGSECEVPLMQSHYPSNNNTPGLKPSY
;
A
#
# COMPACT_ATOMS: atom_id res chain seq x y z
N GLY A 1 -14.69 -33.72 49.26
CA GLY A 1 -14.00 -34.16 48.10
C GLY A 1 -14.55 -33.44 46.88
N GLU A 2 -13.92 -32.34 46.45
CA GLU A 2 -14.26 -31.70 45.20
C GLU A 2 -13.85 -32.62 44.05
N LEU A 3 -14.81 -33.10 43.32
CA LEU A 3 -14.59 -33.72 42.04
C LEU A 3 -14.05 -32.64 41.11
N ALA A 4 -12.74 -32.56 40.99
CA ALA A 4 -12.13 -31.82 39.91
C ALA A 4 -12.67 -32.37 38.62
N GLY A 5 -13.58 -31.67 37.99
CA GLY A 5 -14.15 -32.08 36.73
C GLY A 5 -13.03 -32.39 35.75
N ALA A 6 -13.10 -33.54 35.13
CA ALA A 6 -12.12 -33.96 34.15
C ALA A 6 -12.10 -32.93 33.00
N CYS A 7 -10.90 -32.56 32.55
CA CYS A 7 -10.72 -31.64 31.44
C CYS A 7 -11.46 -32.21 30.19
N PRO A 8 -12.26 -31.40 29.48
CA PRO A 8 -12.97 -31.92 28.31
C PRO A 8 -12.03 -32.51 27.27
N ALA A 9 -12.53 -33.49 26.52
CA ALA A 9 -11.77 -34.19 25.50
C ALA A 9 -11.25 -33.19 24.47
N GLY A 10 -9.98 -33.28 24.12
CA GLY A 10 -9.35 -32.38 23.17
C GLY A 10 -8.93 -31.02 23.74
N CYS A 11 -9.11 -30.85 25.04
CA CYS A 11 -8.70 -29.62 25.73
C CYS A 11 -7.55 -29.88 26.67
N GLN A 12 -6.75 -28.84 26.93
CA GLN A 12 -5.70 -28.83 27.95
C GLN A 12 -6.09 -27.82 29.03
N CYS A 13 -6.29 -28.28 30.22
CA CYS A 13 -6.57 -27.44 31.36
C CYS A 13 -5.26 -27.16 32.10
N GLN A 14 -4.67 -26.00 31.81
CA GLN A 14 -3.36 -25.63 32.40
C GLN A 14 -3.49 -25.43 33.91
N ASP A 15 -4.62 -24.87 34.30
CA ASP A 15 -5.05 -24.77 35.70
C ASP A 15 -6.58 -24.77 35.69
N SER A 16 -7.20 -24.50 36.84
CA SER A 16 -8.67 -24.46 36.93
C SER A 16 -9.27 -23.23 36.24
N LYS A 17 -8.44 -22.30 35.77
CA LYS A 17 -8.90 -21.00 35.25
C LYS A 17 -8.58 -20.79 33.77
N THR A 18 -7.61 -21.50 33.22
CA THR A 18 -7.17 -21.34 31.82
C THR A 18 -7.33 -22.67 31.08
N ILE A 19 -8.14 -22.66 30.04
CA ILE A 19 -8.45 -23.86 29.26
C ILE A 19 -8.15 -23.60 27.79
N LEU A 20 -7.35 -24.48 27.20
CA LEU A 20 -6.93 -24.42 25.81
C LEU A 20 -7.53 -25.60 25.05
N CYS A 21 -8.44 -25.32 24.12
CA CYS A 21 -9.10 -26.32 23.26
C CYS A 21 -8.82 -26.00 21.80
N ALA A 22 -7.56 -26.01 21.41
CA ALA A 22 -7.14 -25.54 20.09
C ALA A 22 -6.99 -26.70 19.12
N ALA A 23 -7.20 -26.40 17.83
CA ALA A 23 -6.97 -27.31 16.70
C ALA A 23 -7.68 -28.65 16.83
N ARG A 24 -8.83 -28.65 17.48
CA ARG A 24 -9.73 -29.81 17.52
C ARG A 24 -10.53 -29.85 16.21
N ARG A 25 -10.97 -31.04 15.85
CA ARG A 25 -11.91 -31.19 14.74
C ARG A 25 -13.37 -31.25 15.19
N GLY A 26 -13.64 -30.83 16.41
CA GLY A 26 -14.99 -30.68 16.93
C GLY A 26 -15.56 -29.34 16.50
N GLN A 27 -16.68 -29.36 15.80
CA GLN A 27 -17.26 -28.17 15.18
C GLN A 27 -18.14 -27.36 16.13
N THR A 28 -17.98 -27.54 17.44
CA THR A 28 -18.76 -26.88 18.47
C THR A 28 -17.85 -26.45 19.62
N VAL A 29 -18.33 -25.51 20.42
CA VAL A 29 -17.68 -25.12 21.67
C VAL A 29 -17.72 -26.28 22.63
N PRO A 30 -16.63 -26.64 23.31
CA PRO A 30 -16.64 -27.76 24.25
C PRO A 30 -17.61 -27.51 25.40
N GLN A 31 -18.30 -28.57 25.83
CA GLN A 31 -19.22 -28.48 26.94
C GLN A 31 -18.55 -29.04 28.21
N GLY A 32 -19.15 -28.78 29.36
CA GLY A 32 -18.64 -29.26 30.62
C GLY A 32 -17.43 -28.53 31.17
N LEU A 33 -17.27 -27.29 30.75
CA LEU A 33 -16.17 -26.45 31.23
C LEU A 33 -16.46 -25.97 32.66
N PRO A 34 -15.42 -25.83 33.52
CA PRO A 34 -15.64 -25.37 34.89
C PRO A 34 -16.23 -23.96 34.92
N PRO A 35 -17.20 -23.68 35.83
CA PRO A 35 -17.74 -22.32 35.95
C PRO A 35 -16.73 -21.28 36.41
N THR A 36 -15.60 -21.71 36.96
CA THR A 36 -14.50 -20.84 37.40
C THR A 36 -13.55 -20.44 36.28
N THR A 37 -13.79 -20.89 35.06
CA THR A 37 -12.92 -20.59 33.91
C THR A 37 -12.84 -19.10 33.67
N LEU A 38 -11.63 -18.56 33.62
CA LEU A 38 -11.37 -17.14 33.32
C LEU A 38 -10.92 -16.93 31.87
N SER A 39 -10.17 -17.88 31.31
CA SER A 39 -9.64 -17.77 29.96
C SER A 39 -9.93 -19.05 29.18
N LEU A 40 -10.59 -18.89 28.04
CA LEU A 40 -10.95 -20.01 27.18
C LEU A 40 -10.44 -19.74 25.77
N TYR A 41 -9.58 -20.62 25.28
CA TYR A 41 -9.03 -20.58 23.94
C TYR A 41 -9.64 -21.71 23.11
N VAL A 42 -10.44 -21.35 22.11
CA VAL A 42 -11.14 -22.33 21.24
C VAL A 42 -10.82 -22.04 19.78
N PHE A 43 -9.61 -21.59 19.49
CA PHE A 43 -9.23 -21.24 18.14
C PHE A 43 -8.92 -22.48 17.28
N GLU A 44 -9.14 -22.35 15.99
CA GLU A 44 -8.80 -23.37 14.98
C GLU A 44 -9.53 -24.70 15.18
N ASN A 45 -10.83 -24.64 15.49
CA ASN A 45 -11.64 -25.85 15.73
C ASN A 45 -12.65 -26.15 14.62
N GLY A 46 -12.78 -25.27 13.61
CA GLY A 46 -13.77 -25.45 12.56
C GLY A 46 -15.20 -25.15 12.99
N ILE A 47 -15.37 -24.35 14.05
CA ILE A 47 -16.70 -23.97 14.55
C ILE A 47 -17.40 -23.11 13.51
N THR A 48 -18.61 -23.49 13.11
CA THR A 48 -19.43 -22.76 12.15
C THR A 48 -20.56 -21.97 12.81
N THR A 49 -21.11 -22.49 13.90
CA THR A 49 -22.25 -21.87 14.60
C THR A 49 -22.02 -21.90 16.10
N LEU A 50 -22.57 -20.88 16.76
CA LEU A 50 -22.63 -20.79 18.23
C LEU A 50 -24.08 -20.90 18.66
N SER A 51 -24.34 -21.66 19.73
CA SER A 51 -25.68 -21.78 20.31
C SER A 51 -25.78 -20.89 21.54
N GLU A 52 -27.01 -20.64 21.97
CA GLU A 52 -27.26 -19.84 23.19
C GLU A 52 -26.65 -20.49 24.43
N ASP A 53 -26.49 -21.81 24.41
CA ASP A 53 -25.93 -22.56 25.52
C ASP A 53 -24.41 -22.64 25.52
N SER A 54 -23.76 -22.13 24.46
CA SER A 54 -22.31 -22.31 24.30
C SER A 54 -21.51 -21.78 25.48
N PHE A 55 -21.94 -20.68 26.05
CA PHE A 55 -21.20 -19.99 27.12
C PHE A 55 -22.03 -19.77 28.39
N ALA A 56 -23.20 -20.40 28.48
CA ALA A 56 -24.14 -20.19 29.60
C ALA A 56 -23.53 -20.56 30.95
N GLY A 57 -22.67 -21.58 30.98
CA GLY A 57 -22.02 -22.04 32.20
C GLY A 57 -20.72 -21.39 32.57
N LEU A 58 -20.40 -20.22 31.97
CA LEU A 58 -19.09 -19.58 32.14
C LEU A 58 -19.23 -18.12 32.61
N PRO A 59 -19.85 -17.86 33.77
CA PRO A 59 -20.14 -16.49 34.18
C PRO A 59 -18.90 -15.67 34.57
N ALA A 60 -17.78 -16.33 34.90
CA ALA A 60 -16.54 -15.67 35.30
C ALA A 60 -15.58 -15.41 34.15
N LEU A 61 -15.94 -15.79 32.92
CA LEU A 61 -15.03 -15.72 31.77
C LEU A 61 -14.60 -14.30 31.48
N GLN A 62 -13.29 -14.06 31.40
CA GLN A 62 -12.69 -12.76 31.10
C GLN A 62 -12.04 -12.70 29.74
N LEU A 63 -11.58 -13.82 29.20
CA LEU A 63 -10.97 -13.91 27.89
C LEU A 63 -11.60 -15.06 27.10
N LEU A 64 -12.05 -14.76 25.89
CA LEU A 64 -12.59 -15.77 24.97
C LEU A 64 -11.93 -15.60 23.60
N ASP A 65 -11.21 -16.63 23.17
CA ASP A 65 -10.58 -16.67 21.86
C ASP A 65 -11.31 -17.67 20.97
N LEU A 66 -12.11 -17.14 20.04
CA LEU A 66 -12.82 -17.90 19.01
C LEU A 66 -12.21 -17.67 17.63
N SER A 67 -10.97 -17.21 17.58
CA SER A 67 -10.32 -16.89 16.31
C SER A 67 -10.06 -18.13 15.46
N GLN A 68 -9.91 -17.93 14.16
CA GLN A 68 -9.54 -18.98 13.20
C GLN A 68 -10.55 -20.13 13.19
N ASN A 69 -11.82 -19.81 13.26
CA ASN A 69 -12.91 -20.75 13.05
C ASN A 69 -13.64 -20.42 11.75
N LYS A 70 -14.86 -20.90 11.59
CA LYS A 70 -15.67 -20.68 10.38
C LYS A 70 -17.03 -20.07 10.73
N ILE A 71 -17.08 -19.25 11.78
CA ILE A 71 -18.31 -18.65 12.26
C ILE A 71 -18.81 -17.63 11.23
N THR A 72 -20.03 -17.81 10.74
CA THR A 72 -20.65 -16.94 9.74
C THR A 72 -21.56 -15.88 10.33
N SER A 73 -22.15 -16.15 11.48
CA SER A 73 -23.06 -15.21 12.14
C SER A 73 -23.07 -15.45 13.64
N ILE A 74 -23.41 -14.41 14.38
CA ILE A 74 -23.58 -14.48 15.83
C ILE A 74 -24.99 -14.00 16.13
N GLN A 75 -25.80 -14.91 16.63
CA GLN A 75 -27.18 -14.63 16.91
C GLN A 75 -27.31 -13.89 18.24
N ARG A 76 -28.53 -13.43 18.50
CA ARG A 76 -28.88 -12.73 19.72
C ARG A 76 -28.56 -13.57 20.96
N ASN A 77 -28.08 -12.91 22.01
CA ASN A 77 -27.87 -13.48 23.34
C ASN A 77 -26.76 -14.53 23.45
N ILE A 78 -25.95 -14.72 22.43
CA ILE A 78 -24.83 -15.68 22.48
C ILE A 78 -23.84 -15.30 23.58
N PHE A 79 -23.50 -14.02 23.67
CA PHE A 79 -22.51 -13.52 24.63
C PHE A 79 -23.14 -12.90 25.89
N GLN A 80 -24.46 -12.90 26.00
CA GLN A 80 -25.15 -12.26 27.11
C GLN A 80 -24.72 -12.79 28.48
N PRO A 81 -24.48 -14.13 28.66
CA PRO A 81 -24.02 -14.63 29.97
C PRO A 81 -22.62 -14.16 30.36
N LEU A 82 -21.82 -13.63 29.42
CA LEU A 82 -20.42 -13.31 29.65
C LEU A 82 -20.26 -11.88 30.17
N THR A 83 -20.88 -11.57 31.31
CA THR A 83 -20.91 -10.21 31.87
C THR A 83 -19.56 -9.73 32.38
N GLU A 84 -18.60 -10.64 32.63
CA GLU A 84 -17.25 -10.32 33.09
C GLU A 84 -16.22 -10.31 31.95
N LEU A 85 -16.63 -10.53 30.70
CA LEU A 85 -15.70 -10.66 29.59
C LEU A 85 -14.99 -9.34 29.28
N VAL A 86 -13.66 -9.40 29.22
CA VAL A 86 -12.78 -8.25 28.97
C VAL A 86 -12.18 -8.30 27.57
N ASN A 87 -11.81 -9.50 27.10
CA ASN A 87 -11.20 -9.70 25.78
C ASN A 87 -12.01 -10.72 24.98
N LEU A 88 -12.40 -10.33 23.75
CA LEU A 88 -13.10 -11.21 22.82
C LEU A 88 -12.38 -11.17 21.47
N ASP A 89 -11.87 -12.32 21.06
CA ASP A 89 -11.21 -12.48 19.77
C ASP A 89 -12.07 -13.33 18.84
N LEU A 90 -12.65 -12.68 17.83
CA LEU A 90 -13.44 -13.31 16.77
C LEU A 90 -12.74 -13.18 15.42
N SER A 91 -11.45 -12.89 15.43
CA SER A 91 -10.70 -12.68 14.19
C SER A 91 -10.60 -13.96 13.36
N SER A 92 -10.40 -13.79 12.06
CA SER A 92 -10.21 -14.91 11.11
C SER A 92 -11.38 -15.90 11.14
N ASN A 93 -12.57 -15.36 11.08
CA ASN A 93 -13.82 -16.10 10.88
C ASN A 93 -14.46 -15.65 9.56
N GLN A 94 -15.75 -15.87 9.39
CA GLN A 94 -16.49 -15.56 8.17
C GLN A 94 -17.70 -14.67 8.45
N LEU A 95 -17.64 -13.84 9.49
CA LEU A 95 -18.73 -12.94 9.85
C LEU A 95 -18.97 -11.93 8.72
N GLN A 96 -20.24 -11.72 8.37
CA GLN A 96 -20.64 -10.78 7.32
C GLN A 96 -21.34 -9.54 7.86
N GLU A 97 -21.93 -9.64 9.04
CA GLU A 97 -22.77 -8.60 9.60
C GLU A 97 -22.62 -8.54 11.12
N ILE A 98 -22.62 -7.33 11.66
CA ILE A 98 -22.69 -7.08 13.10
C ILE A 98 -23.98 -6.33 13.36
N THR A 99 -24.88 -6.94 14.10
CA THR A 99 -26.17 -6.35 14.44
C THR A 99 -26.07 -5.55 15.74
N ASN A 100 -27.16 -4.88 16.08
CA ASN A 100 -27.23 -4.14 17.35
C ASN A 100 -27.25 -5.07 18.58
N GLU A 101 -27.48 -6.36 18.37
CA GLU A 101 -27.57 -7.34 19.46
C GLU A 101 -26.40 -8.31 19.54
N THR A 102 -25.46 -8.24 18.61
CA THR A 102 -24.33 -9.18 18.53
C THR A 102 -23.52 -9.20 19.82
N PHE A 103 -23.25 -8.03 20.41
CA PHE A 103 -22.42 -7.91 21.59
C PHE A 103 -23.19 -7.50 22.84
N HIS A 104 -24.49 -7.76 22.82
CA HIS A 104 -25.35 -7.40 23.94
C HIS A 104 -24.90 -8.11 25.23
N GLY A 105 -24.77 -7.34 26.31
CA GLY A 105 -24.37 -7.86 27.61
C GLY A 105 -22.89 -7.72 27.94
N LEU A 106 -22.05 -7.35 26.97
CA LEU A 106 -20.59 -7.29 27.16
C LEU A 106 -20.15 -5.90 27.66
N ARG A 107 -20.64 -5.49 28.81
CA ARG A 107 -20.39 -4.15 29.35
C ARG A 107 -18.96 -3.91 29.79
N LEU A 108 -18.25 -4.96 30.20
CA LEU A 108 -16.85 -4.85 30.65
C LEU A 108 -15.84 -5.08 29.55
N LEU A 109 -16.30 -5.32 28.33
CA LEU A 109 -15.40 -5.60 27.20
C LEU A 109 -14.47 -4.43 26.93
N GLU A 110 -13.15 -4.72 26.91
CA GLU A 110 -12.11 -3.74 26.64
C GLU A 110 -11.47 -3.94 25.27
N ARG A 111 -11.37 -5.18 24.82
CA ARG A 111 -10.72 -5.52 23.54
C ARG A 111 -11.62 -6.39 22.71
N LEU A 112 -11.91 -5.92 21.50
CA LEU A 112 -12.75 -6.64 20.52
C LEU A 112 -11.98 -6.77 19.21
N TYR A 113 -11.68 -8.00 18.83
CA TYR A 113 -10.90 -8.31 17.64
C TYR A 113 -11.81 -8.98 16.61
N LEU A 114 -12.11 -8.25 15.53
CA LEU A 114 -12.98 -8.69 14.43
C LEU A 114 -12.25 -8.70 13.09
N GLN A 115 -10.92 -8.58 13.10
CA GLN A 115 -10.15 -8.52 11.86
C GLN A 115 -10.19 -9.84 11.11
N ARG A 116 -10.01 -9.77 9.80
CA ARG A 116 -10.00 -10.93 8.90
C ARG A 116 -11.30 -11.71 8.93
N ASN A 117 -12.39 -10.99 8.81
CA ASN A 117 -13.72 -11.53 8.56
C ASN A 117 -14.19 -11.04 7.19
N ARG A 118 -15.49 -11.10 6.94
CA ARG A 118 -16.12 -10.62 5.71
C ARG A 118 -17.17 -9.53 6.01
N ILE A 119 -16.96 -8.76 7.06
CA ILE A 119 -17.95 -7.81 7.57
C ILE A 119 -18.18 -6.71 6.55
N GLN A 120 -19.42 -6.60 6.06
CA GLN A 120 -19.86 -5.56 5.14
C GLN A 120 -20.72 -4.52 5.85
N HIS A 121 -21.49 -4.92 6.84
CA HIS A 121 -22.47 -4.08 7.52
C HIS A 121 -22.29 -4.14 9.02
N ILE A 122 -22.20 -2.99 9.65
CA ILE A 122 -22.21 -2.84 11.09
C ILE A 122 -23.38 -1.92 11.43
N HIS A 123 -24.32 -2.42 12.22
CA HIS A 123 -25.48 -1.63 12.66
C HIS A 123 -25.00 -0.40 13.42
N ALA A 124 -25.72 0.72 13.28
CA ALA A 124 -25.33 1.99 13.90
C ALA A 124 -25.21 1.90 15.42
N ALA A 125 -25.98 1.01 16.05
CA ALA A 125 -25.98 0.81 17.50
C ALA A 125 -25.20 -0.43 17.94
N ALA A 126 -24.39 -1.03 17.05
CA ALA A 126 -23.72 -2.31 17.33
C ALA A 126 -22.78 -2.24 18.53
N PHE A 127 -22.15 -1.10 18.75
CA PHE A 127 -21.14 -0.91 19.79
C PHE A 127 -21.63 -0.08 20.97
N ASP A 128 -22.91 0.33 20.98
CA ASP A 128 -23.42 1.30 21.95
C ASP A 128 -23.35 0.81 23.41
N THR A 129 -23.43 -0.51 23.62
CA THR A 129 -23.34 -1.10 24.97
C THR A 129 -21.91 -1.31 25.44
N LEU A 130 -20.91 -1.14 24.56
CA LEU A 130 -19.51 -1.41 24.87
C LEU A 130 -18.83 -0.16 25.47
N GLU A 131 -19.29 0.25 26.65
CA GLU A 131 -18.88 1.51 27.29
C GLU A 131 -17.39 1.54 27.67
N ASN A 132 -16.81 0.37 27.89
CA ASN A 132 -15.42 0.25 28.37
C ASN A 132 -14.46 -0.17 27.26
N LEU A 133 -14.89 -0.18 26.01
CA LEU A 133 -14.05 -0.65 24.92
C LEU A 133 -12.86 0.27 24.69
N LEU A 134 -11.65 -0.31 24.70
CA LEU A 134 -10.37 0.38 24.52
C LEU A 134 -9.76 0.10 23.16
N GLU A 135 -9.93 -1.12 22.65
CA GLU A 135 -9.34 -1.53 21.38
C GLU A 135 -10.40 -2.19 20.49
N LEU A 136 -10.50 -1.72 19.26
CA LEU A 136 -11.37 -2.30 18.23
C LEU A 136 -10.57 -2.54 16.97
N LYS A 137 -10.50 -3.80 16.55
CA LYS A 137 -9.78 -4.19 15.34
C LYS A 137 -10.76 -4.70 14.30
N LEU A 138 -10.87 -3.98 13.20
CA LEU A 138 -11.76 -4.29 12.07
C LEU A 138 -11.02 -4.43 10.75
N GLN A 139 -9.69 -4.53 10.79
CA GLN A 139 -8.90 -4.57 9.55
C GLN A 139 -9.15 -5.86 8.78
N ASN A 140 -8.96 -5.79 7.46
CA ASN A 140 -9.16 -6.91 6.55
C ASN A 140 -10.60 -7.45 6.59
N ASN A 141 -11.53 -6.54 6.42
CA ASN A 141 -12.95 -6.83 6.23
C ASN A 141 -13.41 -6.21 4.91
N GLN A 142 -14.71 -6.04 4.73
CA GLN A 142 -15.31 -5.50 3.51
C GLN A 142 -16.16 -4.27 3.78
N LEU A 143 -15.81 -3.49 4.79
CA LEU A 143 -16.51 -2.24 5.12
C LEU A 143 -16.34 -1.24 3.98
N LYS A 144 -17.42 -0.50 3.66
CA LYS A 144 -17.43 0.56 2.65
C LYS A 144 -17.47 1.95 3.25
N ALA A 145 -17.66 2.05 4.57
CA ALA A 145 -17.68 3.31 5.30
C ALA A 145 -17.23 3.07 6.74
N VAL A 146 -16.76 4.13 7.39
CA VAL A 146 -16.45 4.08 8.82
C VAL A 146 -17.76 3.90 9.59
N PRO A 147 -17.89 2.88 10.44
CA PRO A 147 -19.12 2.71 11.22
C PRO A 147 -19.25 3.81 12.26
N PRO A 148 -20.49 4.13 12.71
CA PRO A 148 -20.66 5.05 13.81
C PRO A 148 -19.96 4.54 15.07
N LEU A 149 -19.19 5.42 15.72
CA LEU A 149 -18.33 5.07 16.83
C LEU A 149 -18.72 5.94 18.04
N ASN A 150 -19.70 5.49 18.81
CA ASN A 150 -20.07 6.12 20.09
C ASN A 150 -19.32 5.43 21.21
N LEU A 151 -17.99 5.50 21.17
CA LEU A 151 -17.09 4.77 22.06
C LEU A 151 -16.16 5.76 22.75
N PRO A 152 -16.61 6.35 23.88
CA PRO A 152 -15.85 7.46 24.50
C PRO A 152 -14.49 7.05 25.04
N ASN A 153 -14.28 5.79 25.37
CA ASN A 153 -13.02 5.32 25.95
C ASN A 153 -12.12 4.60 24.92
N LEU A 154 -12.52 4.56 23.66
CA LEU A 154 -11.73 3.87 22.64
C LEU A 154 -10.38 4.55 22.43
N LEU A 155 -9.30 3.79 22.56
CA LEU A 155 -7.93 4.26 22.40
C LEU A 155 -7.31 3.82 21.07
N LEU A 156 -7.62 2.62 20.61
CA LEU A 156 -7.06 2.07 19.38
C LEU A 156 -8.17 1.62 18.43
N LEU A 157 -8.10 2.12 17.21
CA LEU A 157 -8.98 1.67 16.12
C LEU A 157 -8.15 1.32 14.91
N ASP A 158 -8.31 0.10 14.40
CA ASP A 158 -7.70 -0.34 13.16
C ASP A 158 -8.81 -0.76 12.20
N ILE A 159 -9.02 0.04 11.14
CA ILE A 159 -9.96 -0.27 10.06
C ILE A 159 -9.24 -0.45 8.72
N SER A 160 -7.93 -0.72 8.78
CA SER A 160 -7.10 -0.88 7.59
C SER A 160 -7.58 -2.04 6.71
N TRP A 161 -7.30 -1.93 5.40
CA TRP A 161 -7.60 -3.00 4.45
C TRP A 161 -9.09 -3.33 4.40
N ASN A 162 -9.88 -2.29 4.40
CA ASN A 162 -11.27 -2.29 3.96
C ASN A 162 -11.35 -1.50 2.64
N LYS A 163 -12.55 -1.28 2.14
CA LYS A 163 -12.74 -0.50 0.91
C LYS A 163 -13.52 0.77 1.24
N ILE A 164 -12.83 1.69 1.90
CA ILE A 164 -13.41 2.97 2.35
C ILE A 164 -12.68 4.10 1.61
N PRO A 165 -13.11 4.43 0.38
CA PRO A 165 -12.38 5.42 -0.43
C PRO A 165 -12.50 6.85 0.06
N ALA A 166 -13.45 7.13 0.93
CA ALA A 166 -13.63 8.47 1.51
C ALA A 166 -14.11 8.34 2.95
N ILE A 167 -13.56 9.17 3.82
CA ILE A 167 -13.96 9.24 5.23
C ILE A 167 -14.68 10.58 5.44
N ALA A 168 -15.88 10.52 6.00
CA ALA A 168 -16.71 11.70 6.22
C ALA A 168 -16.03 12.67 7.20
N PRO A 169 -16.19 13.99 7.02
CA PRO A 169 -15.72 14.94 8.03
C PRO A 169 -16.37 14.65 9.37
N GLY A 170 -15.57 14.69 10.42
CA GLY A 170 -16.06 14.43 11.75
C GLY A 170 -16.29 12.97 12.11
N ALA A 171 -15.86 12.03 11.27
CA ALA A 171 -16.05 10.60 11.53
C ALA A 171 -15.43 10.14 12.85
N PHE A 172 -14.38 10.82 13.31
CA PHE A 172 -13.67 10.46 14.54
C PHE A 172 -13.85 11.50 15.65
N HIS A 173 -14.86 12.39 15.52
CA HIS A 173 -15.10 13.42 16.54
C HIS A 173 -15.66 12.85 17.85
N ALA A 174 -16.40 11.74 17.79
CA ALA A 174 -17.03 11.13 18.96
C ALA A 174 -16.08 10.23 19.76
N VAL A 175 -14.84 10.07 19.31
CA VAL A 175 -13.86 9.21 19.97
C VAL A 175 -12.59 10.01 20.28
N ASN A 176 -11.90 9.61 21.34
CA ASN A 176 -10.63 10.23 21.72
C ASN A 176 -9.48 9.23 21.50
N ILE A 177 -9.29 8.85 20.25
CA ILE A 177 -8.38 7.77 19.85
C ILE A 177 -6.93 8.23 20.02
N GLU A 178 -6.09 7.35 20.56
CA GLU A 178 -4.63 7.54 20.60
C GLU A 178 -3.92 6.88 19.42
N SER A 179 -4.47 5.79 18.89
CA SER A 179 -3.89 5.07 17.75
C SER A 179 -4.97 4.80 16.70
N LEU A 180 -4.74 5.32 15.49
CA LEU A 180 -5.64 5.12 14.36
C LEU A 180 -4.88 4.53 13.19
N LYS A 181 -5.35 3.39 12.70
CA LYS A 181 -4.78 2.75 11.51
C LYS A 181 -5.84 2.70 10.42
N ILE A 182 -5.57 3.41 9.34
CA ILE A 182 -6.44 3.52 8.16
C ILE A 182 -5.65 3.24 6.89
N ALA A 183 -4.78 2.24 6.95
CA ALA A 183 -3.97 1.82 5.80
C ALA A 183 -4.82 1.04 4.79
N GLY A 184 -4.47 1.15 3.51
CA GLY A 184 -5.02 0.29 2.47
C GLY A 184 -6.50 0.43 2.21
N LEU A 185 -7.08 1.61 2.44
CA LEU A 185 -8.51 1.87 2.25
C LEU A 185 -8.86 2.35 0.84
N GLY A 186 -7.88 2.80 0.07
CA GLY A 186 -8.12 3.44 -1.22
C GLY A 186 -8.34 4.94 -1.11
N LEU A 187 -7.89 5.57 -0.03
CA LEU A 187 -8.06 7.01 0.19
C LEU A 187 -7.23 7.82 -0.80
N THR A 188 -7.85 8.82 -1.43
CA THR A 188 -7.15 9.78 -2.29
C THR A 188 -6.82 11.07 -1.56
N SER A 189 -7.53 11.36 -0.49
CA SER A 189 -7.29 12.54 0.36
C SER A 189 -7.86 12.29 1.75
N LEU A 190 -7.47 13.15 2.69
CA LEU A 190 -8.03 13.16 4.05
C LEU A 190 -8.53 14.56 4.36
N ASN A 191 -9.74 14.63 4.90
CA ASN A 191 -10.35 15.89 5.31
C ASN A 191 -9.60 16.47 6.52
N GLU A 192 -9.40 17.78 6.53
CA GLU A 192 -8.72 18.46 7.65
C GLU A 192 -9.53 18.42 8.96
N GLU A 193 -10.83 18.17 8.86
CA GLU A 193 -11.74 18.17 10.00
C GLU A 193 -12.07 16.76 10.51
N LEU A 194 -11.26 15.76 10.19
CA LEU A 194 -11.46 14.40 10.67
C LEU A 194 -11.44 14.29 12.19
N PHE A 195 -10.58 15.08 12.83
CA PHE A 195 -10.39 15.06 14.28
C PHE A 195 -10.80 16.39 14.86
N GLN A 196 -11.16 16.37 16.15
CA GLN A 196 -11.32 17.61 16.91
C GLN A 196 -9.98 18.34 17.00
N VAL A 197 -10.03 19.66 17.18
CA VAL A 197 -8.83 20.48 17.30
C VAL A 197 -7.98 20.01 18.49
N GLN A 198 -8.63 19.70 19.60
CA GLN A 198 -7.97 19.08 20.75
C GLN A 198 -8.14 17.57 20.66
N ASN A 199 -7.08 16.89 20.33
CA ASN A 199 -7.08 15.44 20.19
C ASN A 199 -5.81 14.87 20.82
N ASN A 200 -5.85 13.59 21.13
CA ASN A 200 -4.73 12.86 21.76
C ASN A 200 -4.13 11.83 20.83
N LEU A 201 -4.21 12.05 19.52
CA LEU A 201 -3.70 11.07 18.56
C LEU A 201 -2.18 11.00 18.63
N HIS A 202 -1.65 9.83 18.98
CA HIS A 202 -0.22 9.55 19.08
C HIS A 202 0.30 8.73 17.90
N GLU A 203 -0.55 7.91 17.30
CA GLU A 203 -0.16 7.05 16.19
C GLU A 203 -1.17 7.20 15.05
N LEU A 204 -0.66 7.48 13.85
CA LEU A 204 -1.48 7.52 12.64
C LEU A 204 -0.79 6.72 11.54
N ASP A 205 -1.48 5.72 11.04
CA ASP A 205 -1.03 4.91 9.89
C ASP A 205 -1.99 5.13 8.73
N VAL A 206 -1.54 5.87 7.73
CA VAL A 206 -2.28 6.08 6.47
C VAL A 206 -1.56 5.42 5.29
N SER A 207 -0.74 4.42 5.57
CA SER A 207 0.07 3.76 4.56
C SER A 207 -0.78 3.04 3.51
N ASP A 208 -0.17 2.82 2.36
CA ASP A 208 -0.75 2.00 1.27
C ASP A 208 -2.13 2.50 0.80
N ASN A 209 -2.31 3.81 0.80
CA ASN A 209 -3.47 4.45 0.21
C ASN A 209 -3.09 5.06 -1.14
N LEU A 210 -3.98 5.90 -1.68
CA LEU A 210 -3.79 6.55 -2.98
C LEU A 210 -3.64 8.06 -2.81
N LEU A 211 -3.10 8.51 -1.68
CA LEU A 211 -2.91 9.94 -1.41
C LEU A 211 -1.99 10.56 -2.46
N GLU A 212 -2.41 11.68 -3.02
CA GLU A 212 -1.64 12.42 -4.02
C GLU A 212 -0.72 13.45 -3.38
N ARG A 213 -1.00 13.83 -2.13
CA ARG A 213 -0.22 14.78 -1.36
C ARG A 213 -0.28 14.43 0.12
N VAL A 214 0.67 14.98 0.87
CA VAL A 214 0.68 14.85 2.32
C VAL A 214 -0.61 15.48 2.87
N PRO A 215 -1.35 14.76 3.74
CA PRO A 215 -2.61 15.30 4.26
C PRO A 215 -2.40 16.54 5.14
N ALA A 216 -3.16 17.59 4.89
CA ALA A 216 -3.06 18.81 5.68
C ALA A 216 -3.56 18.65 7.12
N VAL A 217 -4.31 17.58 7.40
CA VAL A 217 -4.76 17.26 8.76
C VAL A 217 -3.58 17.08 9.72
N LEU A 218 -2.39 16.75 9.23
CA LEU A 218 -1.19 16.61 10.06
C LEU A 218 -0.87 17.89 10.84
N ARG A 219 -1.25 19.06 10.31
CA ARG A 219 -1.03 20.35 10.98
C ARG A 219 -1.75 20.44 12.33
N ARG A 220 -2.79 19.63 12.53
CA ARG A 220 -3.60 19.59 13.75
C ARG A 220 -3.24 18.46 14.71
N LEU A 221 -2.23 17.66 14.37
CA LEU A 221 -1.90 16.43 15.09
C LEU A 221 -0.56 16.54 15.82
N GLY A 222 -0.40 17.62 16.59
CA GLY A 222 0.85 17.91 17.29
C GLY A 222 1.28 16.89 18.33
N SER A 223 0.38 16.02 18.76
CA SER A 223 0.69 14.97 19.73
C SER A 223 1.24 13.68 19.10
N LEU A 224 1.32 13.60 17.76
CA LEU A 224 1.80 12.39 17.09
C LEU A 224 3.21 12.02 17.52
N THR A 225 3.39 10.74 17.85
CA THR A 225 4.70 10.14 18.10
C THR A 225 5.08 9.18 16.98
N ARG A 226 4.11 8.59 16.29
CA ARG A 226 4.34 7.68 15.17
C ARG A 226 3.47 8.06 13.99
N LEU A 227 4.09 8.18 12.83
CA LEU A 227 3.38 8.51 11.58
C LEU A 227 3.90 7.62 10.46
N SER A 228 3.00 6.97 9.74
CA SER A 228 3.33 6.26 8.50
C SER A 228 2.52 6.80 7.34
N LEU A 229 3.25 7.29 6.32
CA LEU A 229 2.71 7.66 5.01
C LEU A 229 3.13 6.66 3.94
N ALA A 230 3.75 5.56 4.33
CA ALA A 230 4.42 4.61 3.45
C ALA A 230 3.47 4.08 2.37
N GLY A 231 4.00 3.82 1.19
CA GLY A 231 3.24 3.17 0.12
C GLY A 231 2.25 4.06 -0.61
N ASN A 232 2.21 5.37 -0.32
CA ASN A 232 1.42 6.33 -1.09
C ASN A 232 2.27 6.81 -2.26
N ALA A 233 2.25 6.06 -3.35
CA ALA A 233 3.18 6.19 -4.45
C ALA A 233 2.99 7.46 -5.28
N ARG A 234 1.90 8.19 -5.06
CA ARG A 234 1.64 9.44 -5.77
C ARG A 234 2.17 10.67 -5.02
N ILE A 235 2.59 10.51 -3.76
CA ILE A 235 3.19 11.61 -3.01
C ILE A 235 4.60 11.83 -3.53
N SER A 236 4.82 12.98 -4.16
CA SER A 236 6.11 13.34 -4.75
C SER A 236 6.83 14.45 -3.98
N GLN A 237 6.16 15.11 -3.06
CA GLN A 237 6.71 16.22 -2.28
C GLN A 237 6.28 16.10 -0.83
N LEU A 238 7.18 16.55 0.06
CA LEU A 238 6.91 16.64 1.49
C LEU A 238 6.93 18.13 1.88
N PRO A 239 5.77 18.82 1.82
CA PRO A 239 5.77 20.25 2.17
C PRO A 239 6.13 20.43 3.64
N ALA A 240 7.08 21.33 3.91
CA ALA A 240 7.57 21.55 5.26
C ALA A 240 6.46 22.03 6.21
N GLU A 241 5.55 22.85 5.70
CA GLU A 241 4.44 23.39 6.49
C GLU A 241 3.47 22.33 7.03
N ASP A 242 3.41 21.16 6.41
CA ASP A 242 2.55 20.07 6.88
C ASP A 242 3.15 19.32 8.06
N PHE A 243 4.46 19.42 8.26
CA PHE A 243 5.18 18.67 9.29
C PHE A 243 5.65 19.52 10.47
N GLN A 244 5.55 20.85 10.36
CA GLN A 244 6.20 21.75 11.32
C GLN A 244 5.60 21.69 12.73
N SER A 245 4.38 21.18 12.89
CA SER A 245 3.74 21.05 14.21
C SER A 245 4.04 19.73 14.89
N LEU A 246 4.72 18.79 14.23
CA LEU A 246 4.92 17.42 14.72
C LEU A 246 6.18 17.31 15.60
N HIS A 247 6.26 18.14 16.65
CA HIS A 247 7.45 18.22 17.51
C HIS A 247 7.68 16.97 18.38
N ASN A 248 6.65 16.17 18.60
CA ASN A 248 6.73 14.98 19.44
C ASN A 248 7.00 13.71 18.66
N LEU A 249 7.18 13.82 17.34
CA LEU A 249 7.34 12.66 16.46
C LEU A 249 8.61 11.88 16.82
N GLN A 250 8.46 10.56 17.01
CA GLN A 250 9.54 9.64 17.35
C GLN A 250 9.84 8.67 16.22
N GLU A 251 8.83 8.29 15.45
CA GLU A 251 9.00 7.39 14.31
C GLU A 251 8.25 7.94 13.10
N LEU A 252 8.95 7.99 11.97
CA LEU A 252 8.40 8.46 10.71
C LEU A 252 8.69 7.45 9.61
N ASP A 253 7.65 6.98 8.94
CA ASP A 253 7.79 6.09 7.79
C ASP A 253 7.29 6.80 6.53
N ILE A 254 8.23 7.14 5.65
CA ILE A 254 7.98 7.75 4.35
C ILE A 254 8.52 6.86 3.23
N SER A 255 8.54 5.55 3.46
CA SER A 255 9.02 4.60 2.46
C SER A 255 8.01 4.44 1.33
N ASN A 256 8.52 4.08 0.15
CA ASN A 256 7.70 3.76 -1.04
C ASN A 256 6.72 4.88 -1.42
N LEU A 257 7.16 6.11 -1.27
CA LEU A 257 6.56 7.29 -1.90
C LEU A 257 7.21 7.50 -3.26
N ASN A 258 7.11 8.70 -3.81
CA ASN A 258 7.81 9.07 -5.03
C ASN A 258 8.63 10.34 -4.81
N ILE A 259 9.26 10.46 -3.65
CA ILE A 259 10.03 11.64 -3.27
C ILE A 259 11.48 11.48 -3.72
N ASN A 260 12.05 12.56 -4.21
CA ASN A 260 13.47 12.60 -4.59
C ASN A 260 14.34 13.32 -3.56
N THR A 261 13.73 13.98 -2.59
CA THR A 261 14.43 14.72 -1.54
C THR A 261 13.58 14.77 -0.26
N ILE A 262 14.22 15.10 0.84
CA ILE A 262 13.57 15.32 2.13
C ILE A 262 13.92 16.75 2.59
N PRO A 263 12.95 17.55 3.04
CA PRO A 263 13.25 18.92 3.47
C PRO A 263 14.24 18.97 4.62
N ARG A 264 15.21 19.85 4.52
CA ARG A 264 16.21 20.06 5.56
C ARG A 264 15.59 20.50 6.88
N ASP A 265 14.43 21.14 6.82
CA ASP A 265 13.69 21.62 8.00
C ASP A 265 13.30 20.48 8.95
N PHE A 266 13.26 19.22 8.45
CA PHE A 266 12.92 18.06 9.28
C PHE A 266 13.85 17.91 10.49
N SER A 267 15.12 18.28 10.34
CA SER A 267 16.06 18.21 11.46
C SER A 267 15.69 19.16 12.60
N GLY A 268 15.02 20.27 12.29
CA GLY A 268 14.51 21.19 13.30
C GLY A 268 13.11 20.85 13.81
N PHE A 269 12.29 20.25 12.95
CA PHE A 269 10.90 19.93 13.32
C PHE A 269 10.81 18.78 14.31
N PHE A 270 11.74 17.81 14.22
CA PHE A 270 11.61 16.54 14.93
C PHE A 270 12.74 16.35 15.94
N PRO A 271 12.75 17.11 17.05
CA PRO A 271 13.82 16.95 18.06
C PRO A 271 13.79 15.62 18.78
N ARG A 272 12.67 14.90 18.77
CA ARG A 272 12.51 13.62 19.44
C ARG A 272 12.55 12.42 18.50
N LEU A 273 12.82 12.64 17.22
CA LEU A 273 12.79 11.55 16.23
C LEU A 273 13.92 10.56 16.51
N ARG A 274 13.55 9.29 16.64
CA ARG A 274 14.46 8.16 16.90
C ARG A 274 14.71 7.32 15.67
N ALA A 275 13.71 7.20 14.80
CA ALA A 275 13.78 6.30 13.66
C ALA A 275 13.05 6.90 12.47
N VAL A 276 13.64 6.76 11.30
CA VAL A 276 13.01 7.13 10.03
C VAL A 276 13.18 5.97 9.06
N THR A 277 12.11 5.67 8.33
CA THR A 277 12.14 4.70 7.23
C THR A 277 11.89 5.48 5.94
N ALA A 278 12.87 5.47 5.04
CA ALA A 278 12.81 6.21 3.78
C ALA A 278 13.10 5.30 2.58
N ALA A 279 12.97 4.00 2.76
CA ALA A 279 13.28 2.99 1.75
C ALA A 279 12.38 3.12 0.52
N GLY A 280 12.88 2.68 -0.62
CA GLY A 280 12.07 2.58 -1.83
C GLY A 280 11.68 3.90 -2.47
N ASN A 281 12.41 4.97 -2.19
CA ASN A 281 12.20 6.27 -2.83
C ASN A 281 13.30 6.53 -3.88
N PRO A 282 12.98 7.29 -4.95
CA PRO A 282 13.98 7.62 -5.97
C PRO A 282 14.79 8.85 -5.58
N PHE A 283 15.64 8.72 -4.57
CA PHE A 283 16.38 9.86 -4.02
C PHE A 283 17.39 10.42 -5.02
N ASN A 284 17.43 11.73 -5.06
CA ASN A 284 18.39 12.51 -5.83
C ASN A 284 19.54 12.89 -4.89
N CYS A 285 20.61 12.09 -4.92
CA CYS A 285 21.71 12.22 -3.97
C CYS A 285 22.74 13.23 -4.48
N ILE A 286 22.39 14.50 -4.40
CA ILE A 286 23.22 15.65 -4.74
C ILE A 286 23.44 16.48 -3.47
N CYS A 287 24.27 17.52 -3.57
CA CYS A 287 24.73 18.27 -2.41
C CYS A 287 23.62 18.76 -1.47
N PRO A 288 22.45 19.24 -1.96
CA PRO A 288 21.36 19.60 -1.05
C PRO A 288 20.80 18.47 -0.20
N MET A 289 21.13 17.20 -0.51
CA MET A 289 20.71 16.03 0.28
C MET A 289 21.77 15.59 1.29
N SER A 290 22.96 16.15 1.26
CA SER A 290 24.07 15.70 2.14
C SER A 290 23.75 15.89 3.63
N TRP A 291 22.91 16.89 3.96
CA TRP A 291 22.50 17.16 5.35
C TRP A 291 21.85 15.95 5.99
N LEU A 292 21.14 15.13 5.22
CA LEU A 292 20.37 14.00 5.76
C LEU A 292 21.30 12.94 6.37
N VAL A 293 22.40 12.63 5.68
CA VAL A 293 23.39 11.69 6.19
C VAL A 293 24.08 12.27 7.42
N GLN A 294 24.40 13.56 7.40
CA GLN A 294 24.97 14.24 8.56
C GLN A 294 24.01 14.22 9.75
N TRP A 295 22.72 14.45 9.52
CA TRP A 295 21.71 14.42 10.56
C TRP A 295 21.59 13.03 11.19
N VAL A 296 21.52 12.00 10.35
CA VAL A 296 21.45 10.61 10.83
C VAL A 296 22.65 10.27 11.68
N ASN A 297 23.86 10.65 11.22
CA ASN A 297 25.10 10.32 11.93
C ASN A 297 25.26 11.12 13.23
N ALA A 298 24.86 12.39 13.24
CA ALA A 298 25.07 13.28 14.39
C ALA A 298 24.01 13.08 15.48
N SER A 299 22.77 12.75 15.14
CA SER A 299 21.65 12.69 16.10
C SER A 299 21.42 11.31 16.69
N GLY A 300 22.11 10.29 16.19
CA GLY A 300 21.84 8.90 16.59
C GLY A 300 20.52 8.37 16.02
N LEU A 301 19.98 9.03 15.03
CA LEU A 301 18.75 8.63 14.35
C LEU A 301 18.96 7.28 13.65
N VAL A 302 18.04 6.34 13.88
CA VAL A 302 18.10 5.03 13.23
C VAL A 302 17.42 5.13 11.86
N LEU A 303 18.19 4.88 10.81
CA LEU A 303 17.64 4.73 9.47
C LEU A 303 17.22 3.27 9.30
N ARG A 304 15.92 3.02 9.30
CA ARG A 304 15.40 1.66 9.16
C ARG A 304 15.45 1.23 7.70
N ARG A 305 15.61 -0.05 7.48
CA ARG A 305 15.75 -0.64 6.15
C ARG A 305 16.83 0.09 5.33
N PRO A 306 18.04 0.20 5.89
CA PRO A 306 19.08 0.99 5.21
C PRO A 306 19.53 0.38 3.89
N GLU A 307 19.46 -0.93 3.75
CA GLU A 307 19.82 -1.65 2.52
C GLU A 307 18.83 -1.40 1.38
N GLU A 308 17.65 -0.87 1.68
CA GLU A 308 16.65 -0.51 0.69
C GLU A 308 16.53 1.00 0.50
N THR A 309 17.35 1.78 1.22
CA THR A 309 17.39 3.25 1.12
C THR A 309 18.56 3.63 0.24
N ARG A 310 18.28 3.77 -1.06
CA ARG A 310 19.30 3.90 -2.09
C ARG A 310 19.08 5.15 -2.91
N CYS A 311 20.17 5.63 -3.49
CA CYS A 311 20.12 6.72 -4.46
C CYS A 311 19.60 6.21 -5.80
N HIS A 312 18.81 7.05 -6.47
CA HIS A 312 18.36 6.81 -7.83
C HIS A 312 19.15 7.67 -8.82
N PHE A 313 19.62 8.81 -8.39
CA PHE A 313 20.26 9.83 -9.18
C PHE A 313 21.32 10.54 -8.31
N PRO A 314 22.43 11.07 -8.83
CA PRO A 314 22.92 11.02 -10.22
C PRO A 314 23.51 9.64 -10.57
N PRO A 315 23.91 9.41 -11.84
CA PRO A 315 24.40 8.09 -12.26
C PRO A 315 25.54 7.54 -11.42
N LYS A 316 26.46 8.40 -10.99
CA LYS A 316 27.59 7.96 -10.16
C LYS A 316 27.15 7.42 -8.80
N ASN A 317 26.00 7.84 -8.32
CA ASN A 317 25.45 7.42 -7.02
C ASN A 317 24.31 6.41 -7.15
N SER A 318 23.82 6.17 -8.36
CA SER A 318 22.67 5.31 -8.58
C SER A 318 22.89 3.89 -8.03
N GLY A 319 21.97 3.44 -7.20
CA GLY A 319 22.03 2.14 -6.57
C GLY A 319 22.87 2.07 -5.30
N LYS A 320 23.61 3.13 -4.99
CA LYS A 320 24.41 3.18 -3.76
C LYS A 320 23.52 3.39 -2.55
N LEU A 321 23.92 2.84 -1.43
CA LEU A 321 23.23 3.04 -0.16
C LEU A 321 23.41 4.49 0.30
N LEU A 322 22.31 5.14 0.63
CA LEU A 322 22.31 6.57 0.97
C LEU A 322 23.23 6.85 2.17
N HIS A 323 23.17 6.01 3.20
CA HIS A 323 23.93 6.23 4.44
C HIS A 323 25.43 5.94 4.29
N HIS A 324 25.86 5.33 3.19
CA HIS A 324 27.29 5.07 2.92
C HIS A 324 27.95 6.21 2.14
N LEU A 325 27.17 7.17 1.63
CA LEU A 325 27.72 8.26 0.85
C LEU A 325 28.50 9.23 1.75
N GLN A 326 29.66 9.66 1.24
CA GLN A 326 30.46 10.71 1.85
C GLN A 326 30.01 12.07 1.31
N TYR A 327 30.43 13.14 2.00
CA TYR A 327 30.13 14.51 1.58
C TYR A 327 30.57 14.76 0.14
N THR A 328 31.74 14.25 -0.24
CA THR A 328 32.26 14.39 -1.60
C THR A 328 31.45 13.65 -2.64
N ASP A 329 30.81 12.54 -2.26
CA ASP A 329 29.97 11.76 -3.19
C ASP A 329 28.74 12.54 -3.63
N PHE A 330 28.26 13.46 -2.81
CA PHE A 330 27.12 14.30 -3.13
C PHE A 330 27.48 15.44 -4.10
N GLY A 331 28.75 15.61 -4.44
CA GLY A 331 29.21 16.69 -5.33
C GLY A 331 29.21 18.05 -4.67
N CYS A 332 29.28 18.09 -3.36
CA CYS A 332 29.36 19.36 -2.64
C CYS A 332 30.71 20.05 -2.90
N PRO A 333 30.72 21.39 -3.04
CA PRO A 333 31.99 22.10 -3.24
C PRO A 333 32.88 21.97 -2.01
N THR A 334 34.05 21.43 -2.20
CA THR A 334 35.09 21.46 -1.17
C THR A 334 35.63 22.87 -1.11
N THR A 335 35.34 23.55 -0.03
CA THR A 335 36.11 24.76 0.30
C THR A 335 37.51 24.29 0.66
N THR A 336 38.35 24.17 -0.32
CA THR A 336 39.78 24.17 -0.08
C THR A 336 40.12 25.52 0.56
N PRO A 337 40.64 25.52 1.77
CA PRO A 337 41.22 26.77 2.24
C PRO A 337 42.31 27.14 1.26
N THR A 338 42.11 28.23 0.56
CA THR A 338 43.16 28.81 -0.28
C THR A 338 44.39 28.94 0.61
N PRO A 339 45.53 28.37 0.28
CA PRO A 339 46.72 28.61 1.05
C PRO A 339 47.03 30.10 0.87
N THR A 340 46.71 30.87 1.89
CA THR A 340 47.17 32.26 2.01
C THR A 340 48.68 32.16 2.10
N THR A 341 49.34 32.48 1.07
CA THR A 341 50.79 32.71 1.05
C THR A 341 51.06 33.77 2.11
N PRO A 342 51.92 33.49 3.12
CA PRO A 342 52.28 34.50 4.10
C PRO A 342 53.15 35.52 3.40
N UNK A 343 52.78 36.66 3.28
CA UNK A 343 53.55 37.77 2.84
C UNK A 343 53.88 38.51 4.08
N UNK A 344 54.96 38.56 4.32
CA UNK A 344 55.44 39.16 5.42
C UNK A 344 55.30 40.59 5.38
N UNK A 345 54.85 40.93 6.18
CA UNK A 345 55.03 42.19 6.48
C UNK A 345 54.81 42.57 7.81
N UNK A 346 55.56 43.27 8.11
CA UNK A 346 55.76 43.70 9.33
C UNK A 346 54.79 44.61 9.88
N UNK A 347 54.75 44.45 10.83
CA UNK A 347 54.28 44.94 11.84
C UNK A 347 53.79 46.04 12.36
N UNK A 348 53.62 46.44 12.97
CA UNK A 348 53.62 47.22 14.00
C UNK A 348 52.30 47.44 14.57
N UNK A 349 52.45 47.23 15.57
CA UNK A 349 51.56 47.23 16.53
C UNK A 349 51.04 48.42 17.02
N UNK A 350 50.36 48.60 17.44
CA UNK A 350 50.12 49.33 18.47
C UNK A 350 48.79 49.64 18.73
N UNK A 351 48.60 49.44 19.71
CA UNK A 351 47.62 49.47 20.53
C UNK A 351 46.88 50.65 20.62
N UNK A 352 45.99 50.48 20.86
CA UNK A 352 45.44 51.21 21.65
C UNK A 352 44.28 51.88 21.61
N UNK A 353 43.99 51.80 22.41
CA UNK A 353 43.10 52.26 23.21
C UNK A 353 41.94 52.93 22.74
N LEU A 354 40.76 52.67 23.42
CA LEU A 354 39.48 53.30 23.65
C LEU A 354 39.58 54.73 24.10
N PRO A 355 38.67 55.65 23.80
CA PRO A 355 37.29 55.51 24.33
C PRO A 355 36.14 55.94 23.41
N LEU A 356 34.98 55.43 23.71
CA LEU A 356 33.67 55.95 23.39
C LEU A 356 33.53 57.41 23.86
N PRO A 357 32.67 58.24 23.21
CA PRO A 357 31.28 58.29 23.64
C PRO A 357 30.26 58.62 22.54
N THR A 358 29.09 58.15 22.74
CA THR A 358 27.81 58.61 22.23
C THR A 358 27.52 60.08 22.59
N PRO A 359 26.60 60.87 21.93
CA PRO A 359 25.17 60.51 21.82
C PRO A 359 24.44 61.03 20.55
N LEU A 360 23.26 60.56 20.39
CA LEU A 360 22.14 61.04 19.59
C LEU A 360 21.78 62.53 19.84
N PRO A 361 21.05 63.25 18.95
CA PRO A 361 19.66 62.94 18.68
C PRO A 361 19.07 63.30 17.29
N SER A 362 18.07 62.62 16.93
CA SER A 362 16.69 62.93 16.51
C SER A 362 16.45 63.91 15.36
N THR A 363 15.59 63.50 14.54
CA THR A 363 14.33 64.02 14.02
C THR A 363 14.25 64.22 12.52
N HIS A 364 13.15 63.74 12.05
CA HIS A 364 12.20 64.21 11.05
C HIS A 364 12.02 63.38 9.79
N ARG A 365 10.91 62.75 9.81
CA ARG A 365 10.14 62.23 8.68
C ARG A 365 9.25 63.34 8.13
N PRO A 366 9.02 63.43 6.83
CA PRO A 366 7.66 63.72 6.37
C PRO A 366 7.22 62.87 5.17
N PRO A 367 5.92 62.99 4.80
CA PRO A 367 5.15 61.90 4.24
C PRO A 367 4.92 62.01 2.72
N PRO A 368 4.22 61.00 2.13
CA PRO A 368 4.01 60.91 0.69
C PRO A 368 2.74 61.62 0.24
N PRO A 369 2.67 62.07 -1.00
CA PRO A 369 1.45 62.61 -1.55
C PRO A 369 0.82 61.75 -2.66
N PRO A 370 -0.38 62.09 -3.13
CA PRO A 370 -1.38 61.12 -3.52
C PRO A 370 -1.56 60.96 -5.03
N SER A 371 -2.32 59.95 -5.34
CA SER A 371 -2.82 59.48 -6.60
C SER A 371 -3.76 60.48 -7.32
N THR A 372 -3.76 60.43 -8.63
CA THR A 372 -4.99 60.60 -9.42
C THR A 372 -4.81 60.11 -10.86
N ALA A 373 -5.59 59.21 -11.24
CA ALA A 373 -6.65 59.10 -12.24
C ALA A 373 -6.22 59.05 -13.73
N ALA A 374 -6.70 58.01 -14.35
CA ALA A 374 -6.73 57.76 -15.77
C ALA A 374 -7.69 58.72 -16.51
N PRO A 375 -7.63 58.90 -17.82
CA PRO A 375 -8.46 57.99 -18.62
C PRO A 375 -8.01 57.70 -20.07
N THR A 376 -8.49 56.58 -20.52
CA THR A 376 -8.85 56.07 -21.85
C THR A 376 -8.65 56.91 -23.09
N LEU A 377 -8.18 56.33 -24.19
CA LEU A 377 -8.90 56.08 -25.42
C LEU A 377 -8.02 55.80 -26.66
N ARG A 378 -8.23 54.68 -27.27
CA ARG A 378 -8.55 54.32 -28.66
C ARG A 378 -7.50 54.41 -29.77
N ALA A 379 -7.18 53.26 -30.26
CA ALA A 379 -7.08 52.73 -31.62
C ALA A 379 -6.53 53.56 -32.80
N LYS A 380 -5.61 52.97 -33.51
CA LYS A 380 -5.66 52.62 -34.94
C LYS A 380 -4.29 52.28 -35.53
N ASP A 381 -4.21 51.08 -36.11
CA ASP A 381 -3.22 50.73 -37.15
C ASP A 381 -3.48 51.58 -38.41
N PRO A 382 -2.62 51.71 -39.43
CA PRO A 382 -1.85 50.63 -40.04
C PRO A 382 -0.52 50.95 -40.74
N GLN A 383 0.18 49.91 -41.10
CA GLN A 383 1.03 49.66 -42.29
C GLN A 383 2.15 50.63 -42.71
N GLY A 384 3.27 49.99 -43.00
CA GLY A 384 4.27 50.60 -43.89
C GLY A 384 5.70 50.11 -43.71
N SER A 385 6.01 49.15 -44.40
CA SER A 385 7.17 48.69 -45.17
C SER A 385 8.54 49.38 -44.99
N SER A 386 9.53 48.52 -44.79
CA SER A 386 10.84 48.36 -45.41
C SER A 386 12.03 49.24 -45.04
N THR A 387 13.08 48.53 -44.83
CA THR A 387 14.47 48.55 -45.29
C THR A 387 15.58 49.06 -44.35
N LEU A 388 16.44 48.10 -44.08
CA LEU A 388 17.92 48.04 -44.12
C LEU A 388 18.77 48.78 -43.08
N VAL A 389 19.39 48.04 -42.16
CA VAL A 389 20.81 47.69 -41.90
C VAL A 389 21.77 48.90 -41.64
N PRO A 390 22.88 48.70 -40.97
CA PRO A 390 23.23 48.10 -39.68
C PRO A 390 24.01 49.07 -38.78
N PHE A 391 24.20 48.75 -37.52
CA PHE A 391 25.49 49.04 -36.87
C PHE A 391 25.64 48.31 -35.52
N SER A 392 26.82 47.77 -35.41
CA SER A 392 27.36 46.99 -34.33
C SER A 392 27.39 47.71 -32.97
N GLY A 393 26.92 47.01 -31.98
CA GLY A 393 27.22 47.29 -30.59
C GLY A 393 27.41 45.98 -29.88
N ALA A 394 28.62 45.70 -29.46
CA ALA A 394 28.94 44.49 -28.73
C ALA A 394 28.24 44.48 -27.38
N PRO A 395 27.52 43.42 -27.04
CA PRO A 395 27.00 43.32 -25.70
C PRO A 395 28.07 42.83 -24.73
N ALA A 396 28.01 43.34 -23.53
CA ALA A 396 28.82 42.91 -22.40
C ALA A 396 28.63 41.43 -22.13
N PRO A 397 29.65 40.73 -21.63
CA PRO A 397 29.53 39.30 -21.39
C PRO A 397 28.52 39.02 -20.29
N SER A 398 27.40 38.48 -20.71
CA SER A 398 26.46 37.92 -19.76
C SER A 398 27.10 36.69 -19.14
N THR A 399 27.21 36.67 -17.84
CA THR A 399 27.56 35.48 -17.08
C THR A 399 26.66 34.36 -17.51
N PRO A 400 27.18 33.19 -17.87
CA PRO A 400 26.34 32.08 -18.19
C PRO A 400 25.50 31.70 -16.98
N PRO A 401 24.22 31.37 -17.17
CA PRO A 401 23.38 30.93 -16.04
C PRO A 401 24.02 29.71 -15.38
N ALA A 402 23.91 29.65 -14.05
CA ALA A 402 24.43 28.54 -13.29
C ALA A 402 23.91 27.23 -13.87
N PRO A 403 24.75 26.20 -13.99
CA PRO A 403 24.32 24.97 -14.60
C PRO A 403 23.15 24.38 -13.81
N ILE A 404 22.10 24.04 -14.53
CA ILE A 404 20.85 23.50 -13.97
C ILE A 404 21.11 22.13 -13.31
N CYS A 405 22.17 21.46 -13.76
CA CYS A 405 22.51 20.10 -13.31
C CYS A 405 23.92 20.08 -12.71
N PRO A 406 24.16 19.21 -11.73
CA PRO A 406 25.53 18.95 -11.27
C PRO A 406 26.42 18.48 -12.43
N PRO A 407 27.70 18.78 -12.39
CA PRO A 407 28.60 18.32 -13.45
C PRO A 407 28.64 16.79 -13.51
N ARG A 408 28.69 16.26 -14.71
CA ARG A 408 28.72 14.84 -15.02
C ARG A 408 27.41 14.10 -14.65
N THR A 409 26.30 14.81 -14.64
CA THR A 409 24.98 14.17 -14.47
C THR A 409 24.66 13.30 -15.67
N CYS A 410 24.85 13.83 -16.87
CA CYS A 410 24.66 13.06 -18.11
C CYS A 410 26.02 12.57 -18.60
N LEU A 411 26.08 11.30 -18.95
CA LEU A 411 27.30 10.64 -19.39
C LEU A 411 27.46 10.78 -20.90
N ASN A 412 28.64 10.46 -21.40
CA ASN A 412 28.95 10.33 -22.83
C ASN A 412 28.52 11.53 -23.67
N GLY A 413 28.63 12.73 -23.08
CA GLY A 413 28.34 13.97 -23.80
C GLY A 413 26.87 14.35 -23.85
N GLY A 414 26.03 13.68 -23.07
CA GLY A 414 24.62 14.05 -22.95
C GLY A 414 24.42 15.40 -22.31
N THR A 415 23.37 16.12 -22.73
CA THR A 415 23.01 17.43 -22.20
C THR A 415 21.84 17.29 -21.24
N CYS A 416 22.00 17.91 -20.06
CA CYS A 416 20.99 17.85 -19.01
C CYS A 416 20.01 19.02 -19.15
N HIS A 417 18.72 18.73 -19.03
CA HIS A 417 17.66 19.74 -19.05
C HIS A 417 16.54 19.38 -18.07
N LEU A 418 15.69 20.34 -17.78
CA LEU A 418 14.49 20.10 -16.97
C LEU A 418 13.36 19.67 -17.87
N GLY A 419 12.86 18.47 -17.65
CA GLY A 419 11.70 17.94 -18.35
C GLY A 419 10.40 18.59 -17.90
N ALA A 420 9.30 18.17 -18.52
CA ALA A 420 7.97 18.76 -18.34
C ALA A 420 7.43 18.68 -16.90
N GLN A 421 8.01 17.80 -16.07
CA GLN A 421 7.58 17.63 -14.68
C GLN A 421 8.62 18.15 -13.69
N ASN A 422 9.49 19.07 -14.13
CA ASN A 422 10.61 19.59 -13.34
C ASN A 422 11.60 18.52 -12.87
N LEU A 423 11.63 17.39 -13.59
CA LEU A 423 12.62 16.35 -13.36
C LEU A 423 13.81 16.58 -14.29
N LEU A 424 15.00 16.27 -13.78
CA LEU A 424 16.22 16.36 -14.58
C LEU A 424 16.25 15.21 -15.60
N GLU A 425 16.36 15.56 -16.85
CA GLU A 425 16.43 14.60 -17.96
C GLU A 425 17.70 14.82 -18.78
N CYS A 426 18.26 13.73 -19.29
CA CYS A 426 19.43 13.79 -20.16
C CYS A 426 19.02 13.56 -21.61
N LEU A 427 19.41 14.49 -22.47
CA LEU A 427 19.32 14.34 -23.92
C LEU A 427 20.62 13.70 -24.41
N CYS A 428 20.50 12.47 -24.93
CA CYS A 428 21.66 11.71 -25.32
C CYS A 428 22.08 12.03 -26.75
N PRO A 429 23.39 12.15 -27.01
CA PRO A 429 23.87 12.26 -28.38
C PRO A 429 23.70 10.94 -29.15
N ALA A 430 23.78 11.03 -30.47
CA ALA A 430 23.62 9.85 -31.34
C ALA A 430 24.64 8.77 -30.96
N GLY A 431 24.14 7.55 -30.82
CA GLY A 431 24.96 6.40 -30.43
C GLY A 431 24.94 6.10 -28.94
N PHE A 432 24.22 6.87 -28.16
CA PHE A 432 24.07 6.62 -26.72
C PHE A 432 22.61 6.69 -26.30
N ALA A 433 22.25 5.85 -25.35
CA ALA A 433 20.90 5.72 -24.83
C ALA A 433 20.94 5.53 -23.31
N GLY A 434 19.75 5.52 -22.69
CA GLY A 434 19.61 5.38 -21.24
C GLY A 434 19.18 6.67 -20.59
N VAL A 435 18.78 6.58 -19.33
CA VAL A 435 18.27 7.74 -18.57
C VAL A 435 19.35 8.81 -18.39
N TYR A 436 20.61 8.39 -18.37
CA TYR A 436 21.77 9.26 -18.18
C TYR A 436 22.76 9.13 -19.32
N CYS A 437 22.34 8.60 -20.46
CA CYS A 437 23.17 8.33 -21.65
C CYS A 437 24.32 7.36 -21.35
N GLU A 438 24.07 6.43 -20.48
CA GLU A 438 25.08 5.50 -19.97
C GLU A 438 25.31 4.29 -20.90
N ALA A 439 24.38 4.01 -21.82
CA ALA A 439 24.46 2.84 -22.69
C ALA A 439 24.82 3.22 -24.11
N GLU A 440 25.79 2.51 -24.71
CA GLU A 440 26.10 2.66 -26.13
C GLU A 440 25.05 1.94 -26.97
N GLU A 441 24.40 2.68 -27.88
CA GLU A 441 23.54 2.11 -28.89
C GLU A 441 24.41 1.51 -30.00
N LYS A 442 24.61 0.20 -29.93
CA LYS A 442 25.28 -0.50 -31.01
C LYS A 442 24.36 -0.53 -32.21
N GLY A 443 24.72 0.24 -33.21
CA GLY A 443 24.02 0.26 -34.48
C GLY A 443 24.00 -1.12 -35.11
N THR A 444 22.82 -1.58 -35.41
CA THR A 444 22.62 -2.84 -36.14
C THR A 444 23.03 -2.65 -37.58
N THR A 445 24.27 -2.96 -37.90
CA THR A 445 24.67 -3.28 -39.26
C THR A 445 24.81 -4.79 -39.33
N PRO A 446 24.10 -5.45 -40.23
CA PRO A 446 24.29 -6.90 -40.39
C PRO A 446 25.59 -7.18 -41.14
N ALA A 447 26.52 -7.78 -40.45
CA ALA A 447 27.69 -8.36 -41.09
C ALA A 447 27.70 -9.86 -40.85
N PRO A 448 27.98 -10.64 -41.88
CA PRO A 448 27.96 -12.10 -41.77
C PRO A 448 29.26 -12.60 -41.14
N GLY A 449 29.13 -13.45 -40.16
CA GLY A 449 30.27 -14.10 -39.55
C GLY A 449 30.15 -14.20 -38.06
N THR A 450 29.73 -15.34 -37.62
CA THR A 450 29.63 -15.73 -36.21
C THR A 450 30.95 -15.61 -35.49
N PRO A 451 31.02 -14.77 -34.46
CA PRO A 451 31.93 -15.06 -33.35
C PRO A 451 31.12 -15.53 -32.15
N ALA A 452 31.67 -16.54 -31.50
CA ALA A 452 31.06 -17.13 -30.31
C ALA A 452 30.79 -16.06 -29.24
N LEU A 453 29.58 -16.04 -28.74
CA LEU A 453 29.16 -15.21 -27.62
C LEU A 453 30.03 -15.48 -26.38
N PRO A 454 30.43 -14.45 -25.67
CA PRO A 454 31.12 -14.66 -24.40
C PRO A 454 30.18 -15.37 -23.41
N PRO A 455 30.69 -16.29 -22.60
CA PRO A 455 29.85 -17.02 -21.66
C PRO A 455 29.44 -16.11 -20.52
N GLY A 456 28.23 -15.61 -20.56
CA GLY A 456 27.88 -14.67 -19.51
C GLY A 456 26.44 -14.47 -19.16
N ARG A 457 25.53 -14.48 -20.10
CA ARG A 457 24.12 -14.23 -19.76
C ARG A 457 23.28 -15.47 -19.96
N ARG A 458 22.91 -16.09 -18.86
CA ARG A 458 22.16 -17.34 -18.85
C ARG A 458 20.65 -17.11 -18.77
N VAL A 459 20.20 -15.87 -18.86
CA VAL A 459 18.79 -15.50 -18.86
C VAL A 459 18.55 -14.52 -20.01
N SER A 460 17.57 -14.81 -20.82
CA SER A 460 17.18 -13.90 -21.89
C SER A 460 15.68 -13.68 -21.88
N ILE A 461 15.28 -12.46 -22.23
CA ILE A 461 13.86 -12.13 -22.42
C ILE A 461 13.57 -12.35 -23.89
N ALA A 462 12.78 -13.38 -24.19
CA ALA A 462 12.50 -13.80 -25.56
C ALA A 462 11.49 -12.89 -26.25
N GLN A 463 10.57 -12.29 -25.49
CA GLN A 463 9.54 -11.44 -26.06
C GLN A 463 9.05 -10.44 -25.02
N VAL A 464 8.79 -9.20 -25.45
CA VAL A 464 8.30 -8.12 -24.61
C VAL A 464 6.93 -7.69 -25.13
N GLY A 465 5.93 -7.71 -24.24
CA GLY A 465 4.60 -7.17 -24.50
C GLY A 465 4.34 -5.93 -23.69
N SER A 466 3.14 -5.37 -23.80
CA SER A 466 2.75 -4.22 -22.98
C SER A 466 2.47 -4.61 -21.52
N THR A 467 1.97 -5.83 -21.31
CA THR A 467 1.65 -6.32 -19.96
C THR A 467 2.29 -7.67 -19.65
N SER A 468 3.27 -8.09 -20.46
CA SER A 468 3.89 -9.40 -20.27
C SER A 468 5.33 -9.42 -20.76
N LEU A 469 6.12 -10.31 -20.16
CA LEU A 469 7.51 -10.60 -20.55
C LEU A 469 7.67 -12.11 -20.66
N LYS A 470 8.16 -12.57 -21.79
CA LYS A 470 8.43 -13.98 -22.01
C LYS A 470 9.90 -14.27 -21.73
N VAL A 471 10.15 -15.09 -20.73
CA VAL A 471 11.48 -15.40 -20.21
C VAL A 471 11.92 -16.77 -20.73
N ASP A 472 13.08 -16.83 -21.33
CA ASP A 472 13.69 -18.08 -21.78
C ASP A 472 14.47 -18.72 -20.64
N LEU A 473 14.05 -19.91 -20.25
CA LEU A 473 14.64 -20.67 -19.16
C LEU A 473 15.57 -21.79 -19.66
N HIS A 474 15.59 -22.04 -20.99
CA HIS A 474 16.23 -23.19 -21.59
C HIS A 474 17.72 -23.27 -21.25
N ASN A 475 18.43 -22.17 -21.48
CA ASN A 475 19.88 -22.12 -21.23
C ASN A 475 20.26 -22.29 -19.78
N TYR A 476 19.43 -21.76 -18.87
CA TYR A 476 19.65 -21.91 -17.45
C TYR A 476 19.46 -23.36 -17.01
N ILE A 477 18.41 -24.00 -17.51
CA ILE A 477 18.10 -25.40 -17.17
C ILE A 477 19.21 -26.32 -17.67
N GLN A 478 19.68 -26.10 -18.91
CA GLN A 478 20.77 -26.92 -19.48
C GLN A 478 22.09 -26.74 -18.74
N SER A 479 22.31 -25.57 -18.14
CA SER A 479 23.55 -25.28 -17.45
C SER A 479 23.70 -25.97 -16.08
N LYS A 480 22.61 -26.54 -15.57
CA LYS A 480 22.60 -27.14 -14.24
C LYS A 480 22.06 -28.57 -14.27
N ALA A 481 22.88 -29.51 -13.83
CA ALA A 481 22.46 -30.90 -13.67
C ALA A 481 21.58 -31.04 -12.41
N GLN A 482 20.48 -31.75 -12.52
CA GLN A 482 19.57 -32.12 -11.43
C GLN A 482 18.88 -30.95 -10.72
N LEU A 483 18.17 -30.11 -11.49
CA LEU A 483 17.31 -29.08 -10.93
C LEU A 483 15.99 -29.71 -10.46
N LYS A 484 15.66 -29.50 -9.19
CA LYS A 484 14.34 -29.90 -8.64
C LYS A 484 13.24 -28.89 -8.99
N GLY A 485 13.64 -27.68 -9.36
CA GLY A 485 12.73 -26.61 -9.74
C GLY A 485 13.46 -25.28 -9.84
N ILE A 486 12.77 -24.31 -10.34
CA ILE A 486 13.31 -22.97 -10.63
C ILE A 486 12.57 -21.94 -9.78
N ARG A 487 13.32 -21.03 -9.20
CA ARG A 487 12.77 -19.81 -8.60
C ARG A 487 12.95 -18.68 -9.59
N LEU A 488 11.83 -18.15 -10.09
CA LEU A 488 11.82 -16.95 -10.91
C LEU A 488 11.34 -15.80 -10.04
N SER A 489 12.10 -14.71 -9.98
CA SER A 489 11.69 -13.51 -9.29
C SER A 489 11.68 -12.34 -10.26
N TYR A 490 10.71 -11.46 -10.14
CA TYR A 490 10.67 -10.24 -10.93
C TYR A 490 10.25 -9.07 -10.05
N ARG A 491 10.76 -7.89 -10.36
CA ARG A 491 10.40 -6.66 -9.64
C ARG A 491 10.33 -5.49 -10.60
N ASN A 492 9.44 -4.56 -10.31
CA ASN A 492 9.28 -3.34 -11.09
C ASN A 492 10.32 -2.33 -10.64
N LEU A 493 11.19 -1.90 -11.54
CA LEU A 493 12.21 -0.89 -11.24
C LEU A 493 11.69 0.54 -11.43
N SER A 494 10.64 0.71 -12.24
CA SER A 494 10.07 2.02 -12.56
C SER A 494 9.01 2.47 -11.56
N GLY A 495 8.44 1.54 -10.80
CA GLY A 495 7.36 1.84 -9.87
C GLY A 495 7.82 2.08 -8.45
N PRO A 496 6.92 2.54 -7.61
CA PRO A 496 7.25 2.75 -6.20
C PRO A 496 7.42 1.44 -5.44
N ASP A 497 6.72 0.39 -5.84
CA ASP A 497 6.81 -0.91 -5.17
C ASP A 497 7.88 -1.74 -5.88
N LYS A 498 9.03 -1.83 -5.25
CA LYS A 498 10.18 -2.56 -5.79
C LYS A 498 10.33 -3.95 -5.16
N ARG A 499 9.31 -4.43 -4.49
CA ARG A 499 9.35 -5.76 -3.89
C ARG A 499 9.35 -6.84 -4.97
N PRO A 500 10.22 -7.84 -4.85
CA PRO A 500 10.23 -8.92 -5.82
C PRO A 500 9.04 -9.86 -5.60
N VAL A 501 8.40 -10.21 -6.70
CA VAL A 501 7.42 -11.29 -6.73
C VAL A 501 8.19 -12.57 -7.05
N MET A 502 7.96 -13.63 -6.27
CA MET A 502 8.67 -14.89 -6.43
C MET A 502 7.72 -15.98 -6.87
N LEU A 503 8.11 -16.67 -7.94
CA LEU A 503 7.37 -17.79 -8.50
C LEU A 503 8.22 -19.05 -8.41
N ARG A 504 7.56 -20.18 -8.15
CA ARG A 504 8.19 -21.50 -8.20
C ARG A 504 7.72 -22.21 -9.46
N LEU A 505 8.66 -22.58 -10.29
CA LEU A 505 8.37 -23.21 -11.58
C LEU A 505 9.01 -24.59 -11.63
N PRO A 506 8.39 -25.56 -12.31
CA PRO A 506 9.04 -26.84 -12.52
C PRO A 506 10.21 -26.73 -13.49
N ALA A 507 11.20 -27.56 -13.30
CA ALA A 507 12.41 -27.56 -14.14
C ALA A 507 12.17 -28.06 -15.56
N SER A 508 10.96 -28.52 -15.86
CA SER A 508 10.59 -28.98 -17.19
C SER A 508 10.16 -27.85 -18.14
N LEU A 509 9.95 -26.63 -17.62
CA LEU A 509 9.50 -25.50 -18.43
C LEU A 509 10.68 -24.83 -19.13
N SER A 510 10.68 -24.85 -20.45
CA SER A 510 11.72 -24.20 -21.25
C SER A 510 11.57 -22.68 -21.33
N GLU A 511 10.35 -22.18 -21.08
CA GLU A 511 10.05 -20.75 -21.12
C GLU A 511 8.88 -20.44 -20.18
N TYR A 512 8.78 -19.19 -19.73
CA TYR A 512 7.68 -18.75 -18.87
C TYR A 512 7.29 -17.32 -19.22
N THR A 513 5.98 -17.06 -19.31
CA THR A 513 5.46 -15.72 -19.58
C THR A 513 4.97 -15.09 -18.29
N VAL A 514 5.70 -14.08 -17.81
CA VAL A 514 5.27 -13.24 -16.69
C VAL A 514 4.17 -12.32 -17.21
N ARG A 515 3.02 -12.32 -16.55
CA ARG A 515 1.83 -11.58 -16.99
C ARG A 515 1.40 -10.57 -15.93
N ALA A 516 0.39 -9.77 -16.28
CA ALA A 516 -0.20 -8.74 -15.42
C ALA A 516 0.81 -7.67 -14.99
N LEU A 517 1.75 -7.35 -15.88
CA LEU A 517 2.72 -6.29 -15.67
C LEU A 517 2.13 -4.94 -16.10
N LYS A 518 2.67 -3.87 -15.54
CA LYS A 518 2.28 -2.52 -15.94
C LYS A 518 2.97 -2.13 -17.24
N PRO A 519 2.26 -1.45 -18.15
CA PRO A 519 2.89 -0.98 -19.38
C PRO A 519 3.91 0.12 -19.13
N ASN A 520 4.87 0.22 -20.03
CA ASN A 520 5.92 1.23 -20.00
C ASN A 520 6.71 1.25 -18.70
N CYS A 521 6.97 0.07 -18.13
CA CYS A 521 7.73 -0.10 -16.90
C CYS A 521 8.88 -1.06 -17.10
N THR A 522 10.01 -0.76 -16.48
CA THR A 522 11.18 -1.63 -16.50
C THR A 522 11.08 -2.66 -15.39
N TYR A 523 11.25 -3.90 -15.76
CA TYR A 523 11.24 -5.04 -14.85
C TYR A 523 12.58 -5.74 -14.86
N ARG A 524 13.05 -6.12 -13.68
CA ARG A 524 14.22 -6.97 -13.54
C ARG A 524 13.75 -8.38 -13.19
N VAL A 525 14.15 -9.34 -13.99
CA VAL A 525 13.77 -10.75 -13.86
C VAL A 525 15.03 -11.54 -13.51
N CYS A 526 14.99 -12.32 -12.43
CA CYS A 526 16.10 -13.15 -11.98
C CYS A 526 15.67 -14.60 -11.87
N ILE A 527 16.56 -15.52 -12.17
CA ILE A 527 16.34 -16.96 -12.12
C ILE A 527 17.34 -17.58 -11.16
N GLY A 528 16.89 -18.54 -10.35
CA GLY A 528 17.73 -19.30 -9.47
C GLY A 528 17.18 -20.70 -9.24
N ALA A 529 18.00 -21.60 -8.75
CA ALA A 529 17.52 -22.91 -8.31
C ALA A 529 16.72 -22.76 -7.02
N LEU A 530 15.81 -23.69 -6.78
CA LEU A 530 15.07 -23.70 -5.51
C LEU A 530 16.05 -23.91 -4.35
N GLY A 531 16.03 -22.98 -3.40
CA GLY A 531 16.93 -22.99 -2.25
C GLY A 531 18.17 -22.13 -2.40
N GLU A 532 18.46 -21.63 -3.61
CA GLU A 532 19.61 -20.74 -3.82
C GLU A 532 19.16 -19.30 -3.98
N VAL A 533 20.00 -18.38 -3.56
CA VAL A 533 19.80 -16.95 -3.80
C VAL A 533 20.15 -16.66 -5.26
N PRO A 534 19.30 -15.94 -6.00
CA PRO A 534 19.63 -15.62 -7.40
C PRO A 534 20.86 -14.74 -7.49
N LYS A 535 21.78 -15.14 -8.38
CA LYS A 535 23.00 -14.37 -8.63
C LYS A 535 22.72 -13.30 -9.68
N GLU A 536 23.48 -12.20 -9.63
CA GLU A 536 23.38 -11.09 -10.57
C GLU A 536 23.53 -11.52 -12.02
N GLU A 537 24.36 -12.50 -12.27
CA GLU A 537 24.60 -13.05 -13.62
C GLU A 537 23.38 -13.77 -14.20
N HIS A 538 22.38 -14.10 -13.38
CA HIS A 538 21.16 -14.77 -13.78
C HIS A 538 19.97 -13.83 -13.77
N CYS A 539 20.21 -12.53 -13.97
CA CYS A 539 19.17 -11.51 -14.03
C CYS A 539 19.19 -10.83 -15.41
N ALA A 540 18.01 -10.43 -15.87
CA ALA A 540 17.84 -9.64 -17.08
C ALA A 540 16.82 -8.53 -16.82
N GLU A 541 16.98 -7.42 -17.52
CA GLU A 541 16.04 -6.30 -17.41
C GLU A 541 15.36 -6.10 -18.77
N ALA A 542 14.07 -5.79 -18.72
CA ALA A 542 13.29 -5.48 -19.91
C ALA A 542 12.19 -4.48 -19.57
N GLN A 543 11.92 -3.59 -20.50
CA GLN A 543 10.86 -2.60 -20.36
C GLN A 543 9.63 -3.06 -21.16
N THR A 544 8.48 -3.09 -20.50
CA THR A 544 7.21 -3.40 -21.17
C THR A 544 6.84 -2.28 -22.14
N LEU A 545 6.14 -2.64 -23.20
CA LEU A 545 5.75 -1.68 -24.23
C LEU A 545 4.66 -0.73 -23.73
N PRO A 546 4.64 0.52 -24.19
CA PRO A 546 3.54 1.41 -23.86
C PRO A 546 2.25 0.99 -24.58
N LEU A 547 1.11 1.28 -23.96
CA LEU A 547 -0.20 0.90 -24.51
C LEU A 547 -0.53 1.59 -25.85
N SER A 548 0.03 2.76 -26.09
CA SER A 548 -0.23 3.53 -27.30
C SER A 548 0.36 2.91 -28.56
N LEU A 549 1.32 2.02 -28.45
CA LEU A 549 1.92 1.36 -29.59
C LEU A 549 1.09 0.19 -30.14
N GLN A 550 0.09 -0.27 -29.38
CA GLN A 550 -0.78 -1.34 -29.86
C GLN A 550 -1.89 -0.86 -30.82
N GLN A 551 -2.12 0.45 -30.90
CA GLN A 551 -3.20 0.99 -31.76
C GLN A 551 -2.75 1.27 -33.19
N HIS A 552 -1.46 1.14 -33.53
CA HIS A 552 -0.96 1.51 -34.85
C HIS A 552 -0.27 0.40 -35.64
N SER A 553 -0.38 -0.83 -35.19
CA SER A 553 0.01 -1.95 -36.07
C SER A 553 -1.12 -2.19 -37.06
N PRO A 554 -0.84 -2.25 -38.34
CA PRO A 554 -1.87 -2.69 -39.27
C PRO A 554 -2.26 -4.12 -38.91
N VAL A 555 -3.54 -4.30 -38.72
CA VAL A 555 -4.11 -5.60 -38.43
C VAL A 555 -3.86 -6.51 -39.58
N THR A 556 -2.74 -7.17 -39.59
CA THR A 556 -2.69 -8.45 -40.24
C THR A 556 -3.55 -9.35 -39.38
N GLN A 557 -4.74 -9.61 -39.86
CA GLN A 557 -5.57 -10.65 -39.31
C GLN A 557 -4.82 -11.97 -39.37
N SER A 558 -4.03 -12.26 -38.37
CA SER A 558 -3.79 -13.66 -38.08
C SER A 558 -5.04 -14.09 -37.31
N GLN A 559 -6.01 -14.54 -38.04
CA GLN A 559 -7.08 -15.32 -37.50
C GLN A 559 -6.43 -16.49 -36.80
N ASP A 560 -6.41 -16.42 -35.49
CA ASP A 560 -6.17 -17.61 -34.67
C ASP A 560 -7.34 -18.54 -34.96
N PRO A 561 -7.16 -19.62 -35.70
CA PRO A 561 -8.31 -20.48 -36.01
C PRO A 561 -8.87 -21.18 -34.80
N ASN A 562 -8.18 -21.12 -33.64
CA ASN A 562 -8.61 -21.78 -32.42
C ASN A 562 -9.64 -20.97 -31.64
N LEU A 563 -9.67 -19.63 -31.79
CA LEU A 563 -10.65 -18.81 -31.06
C LEU A 563 -12.05 -18.97 -31.66
N ALA A 564 -12.13 -19.09 -33.00
CA ALA A 564 -13.41 -19.34 -33.68
C ALA A 564 -13.94 -20.74 -33.40
N LEU A 565 -13.04 -21.71 -33.20
CA LEU A 565 -13.43 -23.09 -32.85
C LEU A 565 -13.99 -23.23 -31.43
N ILE A 566 -13.72 -22.27 -30.53
CA ILE A 566 -14.22 -22.31 -29.16
C ILE A 566 -15.45 -21.41 -29.00
N LEU A 567 -15.44 -20.22 -29.63
CA LEU A 567 -16.54 -19.25 -29.47
C LEU A 567 -17.81 -19.68 -30.18
N VAL A 568 -17.70 -20.30 -31.35
CA VAL A 568 -18.89 -20.71 -32.11
C VAL A 568 -19.66 -21.85 -31.41
N PRO A 569 -19.02 -22.90 -30.89
CA PRO A 569 -19.76 -23.89 -30.10
C PRO A 569 -20.30 -23.36 -28.79
N ALA A 570 -19.58 -22.44 -28.12
CA ALA A 570 -20.03 -21.85 -26.87
C ALA A 570 -21.29 -20.99 -27.08
N LEU A 571 -21.31 -20.19 -28.15
CA LEU A 571 -22.48 -19.39 -28.51
C LEU A 571 -23.65 -20.27 -28.93
N ALA A 572 -23.38 -21.36 -29.69
CA ALA A 572 -24.40 -22.32 -30.10
C ALA A 572 -25.00 -23.04 -28.87
N ALA A 573 -24.17 -23.42 -27.90
CA ALA A 573 -24.61 -24.06 -26.68
C ALA A 573 -25.45 -23.11 -25.82
N ALA A 574 -25.05 -21.83 -25.75
CA ALA A 574 -25.81 -20.81 -25.01
C ALA A 574 -27.18 -20.57 -25.66
N LEU A 575 -27.22 -20.49 -26.98
CA LEU A 575 -28.48 -20.35 -27.72
C LEU A 575 -29.39 -21.56 -27.55
N LEU A 576 -28.83 -22.77 -27.57
CA LEU A 576 -29.58 -23.99 -27.33
C LEU A 576 -30.16 -24.01 -25.91
N LEU A 577 -29.39 -23.56 -24.92
CA LEU A 577 -29.87 -23.46 -23.55
C LEU A 577 -31.05 -22.49 -23.43
N VAL A 578 -30.95 -21.33 -24.07
CA VAL A 578 -32.04 -20.34 -24.07
C VAL A 578 -33.30 -20.96 -24.74
N VAL A 579 -33.12 -21.66 -25.87
CA VAL A 579 -34.26 -22.30 -26.56
C VAL A 579 -34.90 -23.39 -25.68
N VAL A 580 -34.07 -24.19 -25.01
CA VAL A 580 -34.60 -25.26 -24.11
C VAL A 580 -35.34 -24.63 -22.93
N VAL A 581 -34.78 -23.56 -22.33
CA VAL A 581 -35.43 -22.89 -21.19
C VAL A 581 -36.77 -22.24 -21.63
N THR A 582 -36.78 -21.58 -22.79
CA THR A 582 -38.00 -20.97 -23.29
C THR A 582 -39.03 -22.03 -23.68
N ALA A 583 -38.61 -23.14 -24.29
CA ALA A 583 -39.50 -24.26 -24.64
C ALA A 583 -40.06 -24.94 -23.39
N THR A 584 -39.26 -25.15 -22.36
CA THR A 584 -39.74 -25.74 -21.09
C THR A 584 -40.66 -24.75 -20.37
N MET A 585 -40.36 -23.47 -20.36
CA MET A 585 -41.26 -22.47 -19.79
C MET A 585 -42.59 -22.42 -20.55
N TYR A 586 -42.55 -22.46 -21.87
CA TYR A 586 -43.75 -22.49 -22.72
C TYR A 586 -44.56 -23.77 -22.45
N TYR A 587 -43.86 -24.92 -22.38
CA TYR A 587 -44.52 -26.23 -22.11
C TYR A 587 -45.14 -26.25 -20.72
N CYS A 588 -44.47 -25.74 -19.71
CA CYS A 588 -44.99 -25.65 -18.34
C CYS A 588 -46.21 -24.71 -18.29
N ARG A 589 -46.12 -23.60 -18.99
CA ARG A 589 -47.21 -22.63 -19.08
C ARG A 589 -48.44 -23.23 -19.80
N HIS A 590 -48.17 -23.98 -20.87
CA HIS A 590 -49.24 -24.63 -21.63
C HIS A 590 -49.89 -25.79 -20.84
N ARG A 591 -49.07 -26.51 -20.07
CA ARG A 591 -49.59 -27.56 -19.17
C ARG A 591 -50.44 -26.96 -18.03
N ARG A 592 -50.01 -25.82 -17.51
CA ARG A 592 -50.80 -25.10 -16.48
C ARG A 592 -52.09 -24.57 -17.07
N ALA A 593 -52.10 -24.09 -18.27
CA ALA A 593 -53.33 -23.62 -18.94
C ALA A 593 -54.31 -24.78 -19.22
N LYS A 594 -53.77 -25.98 -19.56
CA LYS A 594 -54.63 -27.17 -19.74
C LYS A 594 -55.13 -27.73 -18.41
N ALA A 595 -54.36 -27.57 -17.32
CA ALA A 595 -54.78 -28.03 -16.00
C ALA A 595 -55.88 -27.11 -15.43
N HIS A 596 -55.89 -25.82 -15.81
CA HIS A 596 -56.95 -24.88 -15.40
C HIS A 596 -58.24 -25.06 -16.18
N ALA A 597 -58.20 -25.74 -17.34
CA ALA A 597 -59.43 -25.96 -18.14
C ALA A 597 -60.17 -27.26 -17.75
N GLY A 598 -59.62 -28.09 -16.85
CA GLY A 598 -60.16 -29.40 -16.56
C GLY A 598 -60.52 -29.77 -15.12
N ALA A 599 -60.45 -28.82 -14.18
CA ALA A 599 -60.81 -29.20 -12.80
C ALA A 599 -61.25 -27.97 -12.02
N GLY A 600 -62.54 -27.89 -11.80
CA GLY A 600 -63.07 -27.01 -10.78
C GLY A 600 -62.94 -27.63 -9.41
N VAL A 601 -61.81 -27.47 -8.74
CA VAL A 601 -61.70 -27.74 -7.32
C VAL A 601 -60.65 -26.77 -6.74
N ASP A 602 -61.08 -26.05 -5.74
CA ASP A 602 -60.30 -25.18 -4.90
C ASP A 602 -59.08 -25.89 -4.31
N THR A 603 -57.93 -25.58 -4.81
CA THR A 603 -56.68 -25.81 -4.07
C THR A 603 -56.03 -24.46 -3.85
N GLY A 604 -55.98 -24.07 -2.60
CA GLY A 604 -55.46 -22.79 -2.17
C GLY A 604 -54.00 -22.57 -2.45
N PRO A 605 -53.56 -21.36 -2.24
CA PRO A 605 -52.26 -20.88 -2.77
C PRO A 605 -51.03 -21.28 -1.95
N LEU A 606 -50.99 -22.52 -1.43
CA LEU A 606 -49.93 -22.94 -0.51
C LEU A 606 -48.62 -23.37 -1.18
N GLU A 607 -48.62 -23.54 -2.51
CA GLU A 607 -47.41 -23.97 -3.19
C GLU A 607 -46.56 -22.84 -3.80
N LEU A 608 -47.11 -21.65 -3.87
CA LEU A 608 -46.37 -20.54 -4.44
C LEU A 608 -45.50 -19.76 -3.42
N GLU A 609 -45.77 -19.91 -2.13
CA GLU A 609 -44.99 -19.23 -1.09
C GLU A 609 -43.62 -19.86 -0.88
N GLY A 610 -43.48 -21.16 -1.12
CA GLY A 610 -42.21 -21.84 -0.97
C GLY A 610 -41.19 -21.49 -2.05
N VAL A 611 -41.66 -21.25 -3.26
CA VAL A 611 -40.78 -20.88 -4.38
C VAL A 611 -40.44 -19.40 -4.31
N LYS A 612 -41.35 -18.59 -3.81
CA LYS A 612 -41.10 -17.13 -3.66
C LYS A 612 -40.12 -16.84 -2.52
N ALA A 613 -40.17 -17.67 -1.45
CA ALA A 613 -39.24 -17.51 -0.32
C ALA A 613 -37.82 -17.91 -0.68
N CYS A 614 -37.61 -18.84 -1.61
CA CYS A 614 -36.29 -19.20 -2.09
C CYS A 614 -35.67 -18.13 -2.99
N LEU A 615 -36.50 -17.33 -3.69
CA LEU A 615 -36.01 -16.29 -4.57
C LEU A 615 -35.78 -14.94 -3.86
N GLU A 616 -36.50 -14.70 -2.77
CA GLU A 616 -36.40 -13.42 -2.06
C GLU A 616 -35.31 -13.40 -0.98
N ASN A 617 -34.92 -14.55 -0.46
CA ASN A 617 -33.93 -14.60 0.62
C ASN A 617 -32.48 -14.79 0.15
N GLY A 618 -32.25 -15.05 -1.12
CA GLY A 618 -30.91 -15.19 -1.67
C GLY A 618 -30.04 -16.27 -1.01
N ASP A 619 -30.66 -17.14 -0.28
CA ASP A 619 -29.93 -18.18 0.48
C ASP A 619 -30.01 -19.49 -0.27
N LEU A 620 -29.04 -19.68 -1.15
CA LEU A 620 -28.96 -20.88 -1.98
C LEU A 620 -28.33 -22.08 -1.26
N SER A 621 -28.07 -21.95 0.05
CA SER A 621 -27.28 -22.93 0.78
C SER A 621 -28.10 -23.92 1.62
N SER A 622 -29.40 -23.69 1.76
CA SER A 622 -30.23 -24.61 2.55
C SER A 622 -31.34 -25.25 1.71
N HIS A 623 -31.49 -26.56 1.83
CA HIS A 623 -32.58 -27.37 1.29
C HIS A 623 -32.62 -27.57 -0.23
N GLY A 624 -31.58 -28.16 -0.78
CA GLY A 624 -31.64 -28.80 -2.08
C GLY A 624 -31.50 -27.91 -3.30
N CYS A 625 -31.18 -26.61 -3.11
CA CYS A 625 -30.80 -25.76 -4.21
C CYS A 625 -29.30 -25.87 -4.40
N LYS A 626 -28.85 -26.80 -5.20
CA LYS A 626 -27.43 -26.95 -5.52
C LYS A 626 -27.07 -26.02 -6.66
N VAL A 627 -26.20 -25.10 -6.39
CA VAL A 627 -25.55 -24.29 -7.42
C VAL A 627 -24.56 -25.19 -8.16
N PRO A 628 -24.53 -25.19 -9.48
CA PRO A 628 -23.55 -25.99 -10.22
C PRO A 628 -22.12 -25.59 -9.86
N GLU A 629 -21.26 -26.58 -9.72
CA GLU A 629 -19.86 -26.42 -9.36
C GLU A 629 -19.10 -25.41 -10.24
N ALA A 630 -19.52 -25.25 -11.46
CA ALA A 630 -18.89 -24.33 -12.41
C ALA A 630 -19.08 -22.85 -12.03
N ALA A 631 -20.12 -22.50 -11.27
CA ALA A 631 -20.34 -21.13 -10.83
C ALA A 631 -19.48 -20.75 -9.60
N MET A 632 -19.03 -21.74 -8.83
CA MET A 632 -18.13 -21.49 -7.70
C MET A 632 -16.68 -21.26 -8.13
N LEU A 633 -16.27 -21.82 -9.25
CA LEU A 633 -14.90 -21.69 -9.75
C LEU A 633 -14.62 -20.32 -10.35
N SER A 634 -15.64 -19.64 -10.88
CA SER A 634 -15.47 -18.30 -11.42
C SER A 634 -15.42 -17.21 -10.35
N ALA A 635 -16.01 -17.47 -9.20
CA ALA A 635 -15.95 -16.55 -8.06
C ALA A 635 -14.62 -16.67 -7.30
N GLY A 636 -13.97 -17.84 -7.39
CA GLY A 636 -12.68 -18.05 -6.73
C GLY A 636 -11.50 -17.39 -7.38
N SER A 637 -11.62 -17.03 -8.66
CA SER A 637 -10.50 -16.43 -9.39
C SER A 637 -10.36 -14.93 -9.15
N GLU A 638 -11.37 -14.27 -8.62
CA GLU A 638 -11.31 -12.84 -8.31
C GLU A 638 -10.89 -12.57 -6.86
N CYS A 639 -10.83 -13.59 -6.04
CA CYS A 639 -10.42 -13.46 -4.65
C CYS A 639 -8.93 -13.70 -4.43
N GLU A 640 -8.16 -13.82 -5.49
CA GLU A 640 -6.73 -13.68 -5.36
C GLU A 640 -6.42 -12.20 -5.19
N VAL A 641 -6.61 -11.72 -3.99
CA VAL A 641 -5.85 -10.63 -3.51
C VAL A 641 -4.60 -11.27 -2.90
N PRO A 642 -3.65 -11.56 -3.71
CA PRO A 642 -2.45 -12.12 -3.19
C PRO A 642 -1.71 -11.00 -2.53
N LEU A 643 -1.02 -11.32 -1.54
CA LEU A 643 0.15 -10.51 -1.33
C LEU A 643 0.04 -9.37 -0.38
N MET A 644 -1.06 -9.30 0.32
CA MET A 644 -1.07 -8.41 1.47
C MET A 644 -0.56 -9.10 2.74
N GLN A 645 -0.28 -10.39 2.64
CA GLN A 645 0.26 -11.13 3.79
C GLN A 645 1.73 -10.84 4.08
N SER A 646 2.43 -10.20 3.15
CA SER A 646 3.87 -9.98 3.31
C SER A 646 4.22 -8.72 4.09
N HIS A 647 3.23 -7.96 4.57
CA HIS A 647 3.51 -6.68 5.20
C HIS A 647 3.29 -6.59 6.68
N TYR A 648 2.89 -7.66 7.28
CA TYR A 648 3.01 -7.71 8.73
C TYR A 648 4.45 -8.04 9.04
N PRO A 649 5.13 -7.20 9.81
CA PRO A 649 6.33 -7.69 10.42
C PRO A 649 5.91 -8.95 11.14
N SER A 650 6.54 -10.02 10.79
CA SER A 650 6.36 -11.24 11.53
C SER A 650 6.78 -10.95 12.96
N ASN A 651 5.83 -10.64 13.78
CA ASN A 651 6.06 -10.86 15.17
C ASN A 651 6.24 -12.35 15.30
N ASN A 652 7.47 -12.74 15.37
CA ASN A 652 7.86 -14.07 15.78
C ASN A 652 7.42 -14.26 17.22
N ASN A 653 6.12 -14.30 17.40
CA ASN A 653 5.60 -14.87 18.60
C ASN A 653 5.24 -16.29 18.26
N THR A 654 6.16 -17.16 18.55
CA THR A 654 5.90 -18.57 18.74
C THR A 654 4.57 -18.74 19.49
N PRO A 655 3.79 -19.76 19.11
CA PRO A 655 2.56 -20.01 19.83
C PRO A 655 2.86 -20.48 21.24
N GLY A 656 2.97 -19.55 22.12
CA GLY A 656 3.22 -19.78 23.50
C GLY A 656 3.11 -18.46 24.22
N LEU A 657 2.01 -18.28 24.91
CA LEU A 657 1.85 -17.24 25.91
C LEU A 657 1.78 -15.81 25.31
N LYS A 658 0.61 -15.43 24.91
CA LYS A 658 0.27 -14.02 24.93
C LYS A 658 0.46 -13.51 26.36
N PRO A 659 1.30 -12.54 26.59
CA PRO A 659 1.36 -11.95 27.93
C PRO A 659 0.02 -11.31 28.23
N SER A 660 -0.46 -11.55 29.40
CA SER A 660 -1.68 -10.96 29.90
C SER A 660 -1.44 -9.49 30.21
N TYR A 661 -1.67 -8.63 29.22
CA TYR A 661 -1.82 -7.16 29.43
C TYR A 661 -2.51 -6.56 28.21
#